data_1cdccfc66cee1f1e4be0b50d7bb4d4e9
#
_entry.id   1cdccfc66cee1f1e4be0b50d7bb4d4e9
#
_cell.length_a   1.000
_cell.length_b   1.000
_cell.length_c   1.000
_cell.angle_alpha   90.00
_cell.angle_beta   90.00
_cell.angle_gamma   90.00
#
_symmetry.space_group_name_H-M   'P 1'
#
loop_
_entity.id
_entity.type
_entity.pdbx_description
1 polymer ?
#
loop_
_entity_poly.entity_id
_entity_poly.type
_entity_poly.pdbx_seq_one_letter_code
_entity_poly.pdbx_strand_id
1 'polypeptide(L)'
;MSRAWLLALALSLPTFTHAGGGLDEALERQLARLVLQAQQQPARSMTALQQLRASPPVPQAGTDSARAARIQYAEAQIRLLLGETEPVLAIANELSRRPDMGAQALLLRAALATRQGRGSEAALGAQQALDQLGPLCEPGEAASRVLRRCDFRSAWLALRMLGEEQAQRGALVQALALAKRRLALAQAGEDRYLSVLTLGHLADTAHALDQPGEAKAWLARAENAAEGDPLLLAHVKTFEAVIAGRSGDKAGQLRAQQESLALATQAGATLMVALAQVNLTDYYMHERQPERALALAREALPVLLRLKELRYERVLRHNMAVALLRLGQFDAARRELAKVEEMRQGQSDTTLRIRELRELGQVWAEVGQPREAIALFHTERQLTAEANDRNREASLDQLQLKYDSTRKQRDLDLLNRDRTIKDQQLDNRKLAAQVGIAVALLFGLSLVLAGIMVRRVRSANKRLKANQSLLRAQSERDPLTDLANRRHFLAVMAQQPKVEFSGALLMVDIDHFKHVNDEHGHAVGDVVICEVARRLTQAVRGEDLVVRWGGEEFLVFSPAVSADAGARLAERVLAAVGGTPIQTEDGPLCVTVSIGFANFPLLPALLPLHWEQAVNWADMALYTAKSQGRNRAMGILTVDARDSDALVQIEADFDAACSSERVSLRTVLGPR
;
A
#
# COMPACT_ATOMS: atom_id res chain seq x y z
N MET A 1 10.23 -65.05 -8.71
CA MET A 1 10.92 -64.94 -7.42
C MET A 1 11.58 -63.57 -7.43
N SER A 2 11.37 -62.59 -6.59
CA SER A 2 10.52 -62.47 -5.38
C SER A 2 10.21 -60.96 -5.22
N ARG A 3 8.91 -60.70 -5.06
CA ARG A 3 8.42 -59.46 -4.46
C ARG A 3 8.75 -59.56 -2.95
N ALA A 4 9.55 -58.65 -2.43
CA ALA A 4 9.61 -58.26 -1.01
C ALA A 4 10.88 -57.44 -0.83
N TRP A 5 10.75 -56.16 -0.59
CA TRP A 5 11.60 -55.18 0.11
C TRP A 5 11.26 -53.75 -0.36
N LEU A 6 10.00 -53.39 -0.22
CA LEU A 6 9.57 -51.98 -0.27
C LEU A 6 8.46 -51.79 0.77
N LEU A 7 8.82 -52.01 2.02
CA LEU A 7 8.00 -51.68 3.19
C LEU A 7 8.96 -51.53 4.37
N ALA A 8 9.46 -50.35 4.62
CA ALA A 8 9.90 -49.81 5.90
C ALA A 8 10.78 -48.58 5.67
N LEU A 9 10.14 -47.48 5.35
CA LEU A 9 10.60 -46.12 5.69
C LEU A 9 9.36 -45.21 5.66
N ALA A 10 8.36 -45.59 6.44
CA ALA A 10 7.38 -44.67 6.96
C ALA A 10 8.13 -43.86 8.01
N LEU A 11 8.78 -42.80 7.59
CA LEU A 11 9.24 -41.73 8.46
C LEU A 11 8.02 -41.22 9.23
N SER A 12 8.00 -41.50 10.51
CA SER A 12 7.13 -40.97 11.51
C SER A 12 7.20 -39.44 11.46
N LEU A 13 6.39 -38.84 10.63
CA LEU A 13 5.94 -37.49 10.84
C LEU A 13 5.21 -37.52 12.20
N PRO A 14 5.53 -36.60 13.12
CA PRO A 14 4.71 -36.50 14.33
C PRO A 14 3.30 -36.19 13.85
N THR A 15 2.42 -37.14 13.99
CA THR A 15 0.99 -36.93 13.95
C THR A 15 0.70 -35.95 15.08
N PHE A 16 0.61 -34.66 14.72
CA PHE A 16 -0.07 -33.70 15.58
C PHE A 16 -1.51 -34.24 15.73
N THR A 17 -1.71 -35.04 16.75
CA THR A 17 -3.04 -35.34 17.26
C THR A 17 -3.60 -33.99 17.70
N HIS A 18 -4.32 -33.32 16.81
CA HIS A 18 -5.24 -32.28 17.19
C HIS A 18 -6.19 -32.93 18.21
N ALA A 19 -6.01 -32.57 19.47
CA ALA A 19 -7.02 -32.82 20.50
C ALA A 19 -8.32 -32.22 19.95
N GLY A 20 -9.24 -33.08 19.57
CA GLY A 20 -10.49 -32.74 18.90
C GLY A 20 -11.50 -32.09 19.86
N GLY A 21 -11.23 -30.87 20.29
CA GLY A 21 -12.23 -29.96 20.83
C GLY A 21 -12.81 -29.15 19.67
N GLY A 22 -13.96 -29.57 19.13
CA GLY A 22 -14.72 -28.76 18.19
C GLY A 22 -15.02 -27.38 18.82
N LEU A 23 -14.98 -26.29 18.02
CA LEU A 23 -15.39 -24.97 18.47
C LEU A 23 -16.81 -25.05 19.07
N ASP A 24 -16.98 -24.52 20.29
CA ASP A 24 -18.30 -24.33 20.88
C ASP A 24 -19.05 -23.24 20.11
N GLU A 25 -19.87 -23.65 19.17
CA GLU A 25 -20.56 -22.76 18.24
C GLU A 25 -21.52 -21.80 18.97
N ALA A 26 -22.10 -22.20 20.07
CA ALA A 26 -22.99 -21.35 20.87
C ALA A 26 -22.18 -20.24 21.55
N LEU A 27 -21.06 -20.58 22.14
CA LEU A 27 -20.13 -19.62 22.75
C LEU A 27 -19.59 -18.64 21.68
N GLU A 28 -19.14 -19.16 20.55
CA GLU A 28 -18.60 -18.33 19.48
C GLU A 28 -19.62 -17.32 18.93
N ARG A 29 -20.87 -17.74 18.74
CA ARG A 29 -21.96 -16.83 18.37
C ARG A 29 -22.24 -15.79 19.45
N GLN A 30 -22.19 -16.18 20.72
CA GLN A 30 -22.40 -15.27 21.85
C GLN A 30 -21.25 -14.23 21.93
N LEU A 31 -19.99 -14.66 21.85
CA LEU A 31 -18.83 -13.79 21.86
C LEU A 31 -18.84 -12.81 20.66
N ALA A 32 -19.16 -13.30 19.46
CA ALA A 32 -19.28 -12.46 18.27
C ALA A 32 -20.35 -11.38 18.44
N ARG A 33 -21.51 -11.71 19.03
CA ARG A 33 -22.56 -10.71 19.34
C ARG A 33 -22.05 -9.66 20.31
N LEU A 34 -21.33 -10.03 21.37
CA LEU A 34 -20.78 -9.10 22.36
C LEU A 34 -19.73 -8.16 21.73
N VAL A 35 -18.85 -8.68 20.87
CA VAL A 35 -17.87 -7.88 20.14
C VAL A 35 -18.56 -6.91 19.17
N LEU A 36 -19.62 -7.34 18.48
CA LEU A 36 -20.40 -6.47 17.61
C LEU A 36 -21.12 -5.37 18.40
N GLN A 37 -21.79 -5.73 19.51
CA GLN A 37 -22.45 -4.77 20.39
C GLN A 37 -21.46 -3.76 21.02
N ALA A 38 -20.22 -4.18 21.22
CA ALA A 38 -19.17 -3.31 21.75
C ALA A 38 -18.85 -2.12 20.83
N GLN A 39 -19.12 -2.22 19.53
CA GLN A 39 -18.99 -1.08 18.62
C GLN A 39 -19.93 0.08 18.96
N GLN A 40 -21.02 -0.22 19.68
CA GLN A 40 -22.03 0.76 20.10
C GLN A 40 -21.94 1.07 21.59
N GLN A 41 -21.78 0.04 22.41
CA GLN A 41 -21.81 0.10 23.86
C GLN A 41 -20.67 -0.73 24.49
N PRO A 42 -19.41 -0.32 24.35
CA PRO A 42 -18.27 -1.15 24.75
C PRO A 42 -18.24 -1.47 26.24
N ALA A 43 -18.61 -0.53 27.11
CA ALA A 43 -18.65 -0.75 28.55
C ALA A 43 -19.69 -1.82 28.94
N ARG A 44 -20.88 -1.80 28.33
CA ARG A 44 -21.93 -2.79 28.57
C ARG A 44 -21.53 -4.18 28.08
N SER A 45 -20.92 -4.24 26.91
CA SER A 45 -20.40 -5.51 26.36
C SER A 45 -19.28 -6.09 27.23
N MET A 46 -18.41 -5.24 27.79
CA MET A 46 -17.38 -5.67 28.74
C MET A 46 -17.98 -6.27 30.00
N THR A 47 -19.01 -5.61 30.58
CA THR A 47 -19.73 -6.16 31.76
C THR A 47 -20.38 -7.52 31.45
N ALA A 48 -21.04 -7.64 30.31
CA ALA A 48 -21.64 -8.90 29.87
C ALA A 48 -20.59 -10.00 29.65
N LEU A 49 -19.42 -9.65 29.13
CA LEU A 49 -18.30 -10.58 28.98
C LEU A 49 -17.74 -11.04 30.33
N GLN A 50 -17.64 -10.15 31.31
CA GLN A 50 -17.25 -10.52 32.69
C GLN A 50 -18.26 -11.45 33.36
N GLN A 51 -19.55 -11.22 33.17
CA GLN A 51 -20.60 -12.13 33.64
C GLN A 51 -20.49 -13.50 32.96
N LEU A 52 -20.23 -13.56 31.66
CA LEU A 52 -20.01 -14.81 30.93
C LEU A 52 -18.78 -15.57 31.44
N ARG A 53 -17.71 -14.85 31.81
CA ARG A 53 -16.50 -15.42 32.42
C ARG A 53 -16.77 -16.00 33.82
N ALA A 54 -17.63 -15.35 34.60
CA ALA A 54 -18.00 -15.79 35.96
C ALA A 54 -19.04 -16.94 35.99
N SER A 55 -19.71 -17.20 34.84
CA SER A 55 -20.70 -18.27 34.74
C SER A 55 -20.03 -19.64 34.85
N PRO A 56 -20.57 -20.56 35.67
CA PRO A 56 -19.96 -21.90 35.85
C PRO A 56 -19.87 -22.63 34.50
N PRO A 57 -18.76 -23.35 34.25
CA PRO A 57 -18.60 -24.11 33.03
C PRO A 57 -19.58 -25.30 32.99
N VAL A 58 -20.00 -25.65 31.78
CA VAL A 58 -20.72 -26.92 31.55
C VAL A 58 -19.70 -28.05 31.75
N PRO A 59 -19.98 -29.05 32.59
CA PRO A 59 -18.99 -30.07 32.96
C PRO A 59 -18.63 -30.97 31.77
N GLN A 60 -17.59 -30.62 31.04
CA GLN A 60 -16.89 -31.50 30.09
C GLN A 60 -15.38 -31.30 30.25
N ALA A 61 -14.68 -32.38 30.54
CA ALA A 61 -13.24 -32.36 30.80
C ALA A 61 -12.46 -31.78 29.61
N GLY A 62 -11.63 -30.73 29.86
CA GLY A 62 -10.74 -30.12 28.89
C GLY A 62 -11.25 -28.85 28.21
N THR A 63 -12.54 -28.48 28.35
CA THR A 63 -13.14 -27.31 27.65
C THR A 63 -12.92 -25.97 28.36
N ASP A 64 -12.66 -25.96 29.67
CA ASP A 64 -12.58 -24.73 30.47
C ASP A 64 -11.43 -23.83 30.06
N SER A 65 -10.26 -24.38 29.78
CA SER A 65 -9.09 -23.62 29.37
C SER A 65 -9.26 -23.01 27.95
N ALA A 66 -9.86 -23.75 27.02
CA ALA A 66 -10.15 -23.27 25.68
C ALA A 66 -11.24 -22.17 25.72
N ARG A 67 -12.31 -22.36 26.47
CA ARG A 67 -13.36 -21.37 26.70
C ARG A 67 -12.78 -20.06 27.27
N ALA A 68 -11.95 -20.15 28.29
CA ALA A 68 -11.31 -18.96 28.89
C ALA A 68 -10.46 -18.18 27.88
N ALA A 69 -9.71 -18.88 27.03
CA ALA A 69 -8.89 -18.25 25.99
C ALA A 69 -9.74 -17.55 24.92
N ARG A 70 -10.87 -18.13 24.50
CA ARG A 70 -11.81 -17.51 23.56
C ARG A 70 -12.45 -16.25 24.15
N ILE A 71 -12.81 -16.29 25.44
CA ILE A 71 -13.32 -15.12 26.17
C ILE A 71 -12.25 -14.04 26.26
N GLN A 72 -10.98 -14.39 26.56
CA GLN A 72 -9.87 -13.44 26.56
C GLN A 72 -9.64 -12.81 25.18
N TYR A 73 -9.77 -13.59 24.11
CA TYR A 73 -9.67 -13.05 22.75
C TYR A 73 -10.78 -12.03 22.45
N ALA A 74 -12.02 -12.34 22.81
CA ALA A 74 -13.13 -11.38 22.68
C ALA A 74 -12.92 -10.14 23.56
N GLU A 75 -12.41 -10.32 24.79
CA GLU A 75 -12.01 -9.20 25.67
C GLU A 75 -10.99 -8.29 25.00
N ALA A 76 -9.95 -8.86 24.40
CA ALA A 76 -8.93 -8.09 23.69
C ALA A 76 -9.52 -7.32 22.49
N GLN A 77 -10.46 -7.91 21.76
CA GLN A 77 -11.16 -7.23 20.66
C GLN A 77 -11.99 -6.03 21.16
N ILE A 78 -12.69 -6.16 22.30
CA ILE A 78 -13.44 -5.07 22.91
C ILE A 78 -12.49 -3.99 23.44
N ARG A 79 -11.39 -4.35 24.09
CA ARG A 79 -10.36 -3.42 24.56
C ARG A 79 -9.69 -2.66 23.42
N LEU A 80 -9.53 -3.32 22.26
CA LEU A 80 -9.08 -2.63 21.03
C LEU A 80 -10.04 -1.50 20.65
N LEU A 81 -11.36 -1.73 20.69
CA LEU A 81 -12.34 -0.67 20.42
C LEU A 81 -12.24 0.49 21.42
N LEU A 82 -11.88 0.22 22.67
CA LEU A 82 -11.64 1.23 23.71
C LEU A 82 -10.29 1.97 23.59
N GLY A 83 -9.43 1.57 22.63
CA GLY A 83 -8.10 2.17 22.48
C GLY A 83 -7.07 1.72 23.53
N GLU A 84 -7.32 0.61 24.23
CA GLU A 84 -6.46 0.09 25.29
C GLU A 84 -5.37 -0.81 24.72
N THR A 85 -4.25 -0.25 24.27
CA THR A 85 -3.19 -0.98 23.56
C THR A 85 -2.40 -1.94 24.47
N GLU A 86 -1.98 -1.49 25.65
CA GLU A 86 -1.17 -2.30 26.57
C GLU A 86 -1.90 -3.57 27.07
N PRO A 87 -3.16 -3.51 27.53
CA PRO A 87 -3.90 -4.72 27.91
C PRO A 87 -4.10 -5.70 26.75
N VAL A 88 -4.31 -5.18 25.54
CA VAL A 88 -4.45 -6.04 24.34
C VAL A 88 -3.14 -6.75 24.02
N LEU A 89 -2.00 -6.06 24.12
CA LEU A 89 -0.69 -6.65 23.91
C LEU A 89 -0.38 -7.73 24.98
N ALA A 90 -0.74 -7.48 26.23
CA ALA A 90 -0.58 -8.46 27.30
C ALA A 90 -1.39 -9.73 27.03
N ILE A 91 -2.66 -9.59 26.63
CA ILE A 91 -3.51 -10.72 26.25
C ILE A 91 -2.94 -11.44 25.02
N ALA A 92 -2.49 -10.73 23.99
CA ALA A 92 -1.88 -11.34 22.82
C ALA A 92 -0.62 -12.14 23.17
N ASN A 93 0.20 -11.66 24.11
CA ASN A 93 1.38 -12.38 24.60
C ASN A 93 1.00 -13.64 25.38
N GLU A 94 -0.07 -13.61 26.17
CA GLU A 94 -0.59 -14.78 26.89
C GLU A 94 -1.14 -15.82 25.91
N LEU A 95 -1.99 -15.39 24.96
CA LEU A 95 -2.58 -16.27 23.94
C LEU A 95 -1.52 -16.88 23.02
N SER A 96 -0.41 -16.18 22.73
CA SER A 96 0.65 -16.72 21.88
C SER A 96 1.40 -17.92 22.47
N ARG A 97 1.29 -18.15 23.80
CA ARG A 97 1.87 -19.33 24.47
C ARG A 97 1.00 -20.56 24.32
N ARG A 98 -0.20 -20.39 23.79
CA ARG A 98 -1.16 -21.47 23.60
C ARG A 98 -1.16 -21.96 22.15
N PRO A 99 -0.98 -23.26 21.91
CA PRO A 99 -0.95 -23.80 20.53
C PRO A 99 -2.26 -23.60 19.76
N ASP A 100 -3.39 -23.55 20.48
CA ASP A 100 -4.74 -23.42 19.92
C ASP A 100 -5.15 -21.95 19.63
N MET A 101 -4.38 -20.95 20.07
CA MET A 101 -4.71 -19.52 19.96
C MET A 101 -3.63 -18.69 19.23
N GLY A 102 -2.66 -19.33 18.60
CA GLY A 102 -1.56 -18.65 17.93
C GLY A 102 -2.02 -17.68 16.83
N ALA A 103 -2.97 -18.10 16.01
CA ALA A 103 -3.54 -17.27 14.94
C ALA A 103 -4.27 -16.03 15.51
N GLN A 104 -5.04 -16.19 16.59
CA GLN A 104 -5.76 -15.09 17.24
C GLN A 104 -4.79 -14.10 17.89
N ALA A 105 -3.71 -14.58 18.49
CA ALA A 105 -2.65 -13.73 19.03
C ALA A 105 -1.97 -12.90 17.94
N LEU A 106 -1.67 -13.50 16.79
CA LEU A 106 -1.14 -12.80 15.61
C LEU A 106 -2.09 -11.71 15.10
N LEU A 107 -3.40 -12.02 15.05
CA LEU A 107 -4.41 -11.06 14.62
C LEU A 107 -4.55 -9.87 15.57
N LEU A 108 -4.44 -10.08 16.89
CA LEU A 108 -4.41 -8.97 17.84
C LEU A 108 -3.20 -8.07 17.64
N ARG A 109 -2.03 -8.64 17.44
CA ARG A 109 -0.81 -7.86 17.11
C ARG A 109 -0.94 -7.14 15.77
N ALA A 110 -1.50 -7.80 14.76
CA ALA A 110 -1.78 -7.19 13.47
C ALA A 110 -2.77 -6.01 13.58
N ALA A 111 -3.80 -6.14 14.41
CA ALA A 111 -4.77 -5.08 14.67
C ALA A 111 -4.12 -3.87 15.40
N LEU A 112 -3.21 -4.13 16.35
CA LEU A 112 -2.41 -3.08 16.99
C LEU A 112 -1.49 -2.38 15.98
N ALA A 113 -0.81 -3.14 15.12
CA ALA A 113 0.03 -2.60 14.05
C ALA A 113 -0.78 -1.73 13.08
N THR A 114 -2.00 -2.16 12.71
CA THR A 114 -2.93 -1.36 11.88
C THR A 114 -3.26 -0.02 12.54
N ARG A 115 -3.57 -0.01 13.84
CA ARG A 115 -3.85 1.23 14.58
C ARG A 115 -2.66 2.19 14.64
N GLN A 116 -1.46 1.63 14.65
CA GLN A 116 -0.20 2.39 14.65
C GLN A 116 0.25 2.78 13.23
N GLY A 117 -0.57 2.48 12.20
CA GLY A 117 -0.25 2.79 10.80
C GLY A 117 0.86 1.92 10.19
N ARG A 118 1.19 0.79 10.83
CA ARG A 118 2.20 -0.17 10.37
C ARG A 118 1.55 -1.25 9.51
N GLY A 119 0.97 -0.86 8.36
CA GLY A 119 0.15 -1.70 7.48
C GLY A 119 0.86 -2.96 7.00
N SER A 120 2.11 -2.87 6.58
CA SER A 120 2.89 -4.02 6.10
C SER A 120 3.14 -5.07 7.20
N GLU A 121 3.39 -4.62 8.44
CA GLU A 121 3.52 -5.52 9.60
C GLU A 121 2.19 -6.18 9.94
N ALA A 122 1.10 -5.42 9.88
CA ALA A 122 -0.24 -5.96 10.08
C ALA A 122 -0.59 -7.02 9.02
N ALA A 123 -0.28 -6.77 7.76
CA ALA A 123 -0.50 -7.72 6.67
C ALA A 123 0.35 -9.00 6.84
N LEU A 124 1.60 -8.88 7.26
CA LEU A 124 2.45 -10.03 7.55
C LEU A 124 1.86 -10.88 8.68
N GLY A 125 1.46 -10.26 9.78
CA GLY A 125 0.82 -10.95 10.91
C GLY A 125 -0.51 -11.61 10.50
N ALA A 126 -1.30 -10.94 9.68
CA ALA A 126 -2.54 -11.48 9.14
C ALA A 126 -2.30 -12.67 8.20
N GLN A 127 -1.25 -12.64 7.36
CA GLN A 127 -0.88 -13.76 6.51
C GLN A 127 -0.45 -14.97 7.35
N GLN A 128 0.42 -14.77 8.34
CA GLN A 128 0.85 -15.85 9.25
C GLN A 128 -0.34 -16.46 10.02
N ALA A 129 -1.29 -15.63 10.46
CA ALA A 129 -2.51 -16.12 11.11
C ALA A 129 -3.37 -16.94 10.13
N LEU A 130 -3.51 -16.47 8.89
CA LEU A 130 -4.27 -17.17 7.86
C LEU A 130 -3.63 -18.52 7.50
N ASP A 131 -2.30 -18.59 7.43
CA ASP A 131 -1.55 -19.83 7.16
C ASP A 131 -1.79 -20.86 8.27
N GLN A 132 -1.90 -20.43 9.53
CA GLN A 132 -2.26 -21.32 10.65
C GLN A 132 -3.72 -21.78 10.60
N LEU A 133 -4.64 -20.92 10.14
CA LEU A 133 -6.07 -21.21 10.02
C LEU A 133 -6.42 -21.93 8.70
N GLY A 134 -5.62 -21.72 7.66
CA GLY A 134 -5.91 -21.98 6.25
C GLY A 134 -6.42 -23.38 5.92
N PRO A 135 -5.76 -24.49 6.34
CA PRO A 135 -6.17 -25.84 5.96
C PRO A 135 -7.60 -26.21 6.41
N LEU A 136 -8.10 -25.51 7.42
CA LEU A 136 -9.43 -25.75 8.01
C LEU A 136 -10.49 -24.76 7.49
N CYS A 137 -10.06 -23.69 6.84
CA CYS A 137 -10.90 -22.56 6.44
C CYS A 137 -10.96 -22.36 4.90
N GLU A 138 -10.64 -23.35 4.09
CA GLU A 138 -10.79 -23.24 2.64
C GLU A 138 -12.24 -23.43 2.19
N PRO A 139 -12.78 -22.53 1.35
CA PRO A 139 -14.13 -22.69 0.81
C PRO A 139 -14.13 -23.83 -0.23
N GLY A 140 -14.79 -24.89 0.05
CA GLY A 140 -14.92 -26.07 -0.84
C GLY A 140 -15.65 -27.25 -0.20
N GLU A 141 -15.75 -27.28 1.12
CA GLU A 141 -16.55 -28.26 1.83
C GLU A 141 -17.95 -27.70 2.18
N ALA A 142 -18.93 -28.59 2.37
CA ALA A 142 -20.29 -28.22 2.76
C ALA A 142 -20.26 -27.32 4.01
N ALA A 143 -21.07 -26.25 4.00
CA ALA A 143 -21.12 -25.22 5.04
C ALA A 143 -21.13 -25.77 6.48
N SER A 144 -21.85 -26.89 6.73
CA SER A 144 -21.93 -27.55 8.03
C SER A 144 -20.62 -28.18 8.54
N ARG A 145 -19.63 -28.45 7.65
CA ARG A 145 -18.31 -28.97 8.05
C ARG A 145 -17.32 -27.85 8.34
N VAL A 146 -17.43 -26.71 7.64
CA VAL A 146 -16.59 -25.53 7.85
C VAL A 146 -16.81 -24.98 9.25
N LEU A 147 -18.04 -24.86 9.72
CA LEU A 147 -18.39 -24.28 11.01
C LEU A 147 -17.81 -25.05 12.23
N ARG A 148 -17.63 -26.37 12.12
CA ARG A 148 -17.12 -27.18 13.22
C ARG A 148 -15.60 -27.17 13.37
N ARG A 149 -14.86 -26.78 12.34
CA ARG A 149 -13.40 -26.91 12.30
C ARG A 149 -12.66 -25.60 11.99
N CYS A 150 -13.35 -24.57 11.49
CA CYS A 150 -12.78 -23.32 11.06
C CYS A 150 -13.20 -22.17 11.95
N ASP A 151 -12.24 -21.43 12.52
CA ASP A 151 -12.49 -20.09 13.06
C ASP A 151 -12.62 -19.09 11.89
N PHE A 152 -13.77 -19.15 11.21
CA PHE A 152 -14.02 -18.36 10.01
C PHE A 152 -14.00 -16.84 10.27
N ARG A 153 -14.31 -16.40 11.51
CA ARG A 153 -14.26 -14.98 11.87
C ARG A 153 -12.83 -14.47 11.93
N SER A 154 -11.94 -15.25 12.53
CA SER A 154 -10.50 -14.95 12.52
C SER A 154 -9.92 -14.99 11.11
N ALA A 155 -10.28 -15.97 10.28
CA ALA A 155 -9.88 -16.04 8.87
C ALA A 155 -10.43 -14.87 8.05
N TRP A 156 -11.70 -14.49 8.29
CA TRP A 156 -12.32 -13.33 7.67
C TRP A 156 -11.57 -12.03 8.03
N LEU A 157 -11.19 -11.86 9.30
CA LEU A 157 -10.44 -10.70 9.77
C LEU A 157 -9.04 -10.63 9.13
N ALA A 158 -8.33 -11.77 9.05
CA ALA A 158 -7.05 -11.86 8.36
C ALA A 158 -7.16 -11.44 6.88
N LEU A 159 -8.13 -12.01 6.16
CA LEU A 159 -8.39 -11.66 4.76
C LEU A 159 -8.80 -10.20 4.58
N ARG A 160 -9.46 -9.59 5.57
CA ARG A 160 -9.78 -8.16 5.55
C ARG A 160 -8.52 -7.31 5.59
N MET A 161 -7.63 -7.59 6.55
CA MET A 161 -6.37 -6.85 6.70
C MET A 161 -5.48 -6.96 5.45
N LEU A 162 -5.39 -8.17 4.89
CA LEU A 162 -4.67 -8.41 3.64
C LEU A 162 -5.29 -7.65 2.46
N GLY A 163 -6.61 -7.68 2.34
CA GLY A 163 -7.33 -6.98 1.27
C GLY A 163 -7.20 -5.46 1.37
N GLU A 164 -7.26 -4.89 2.56
CA GLU A 164 -7.06 -3.47 2.81
C GLU A 164 -5.64 -3.03 2.42
N GLU A 165 -4.61 -3.81 2.77
CA GLU A 165 -3.23 -3.54 2.38
C GLU A 165 -3.04 -3.63 0.86
N GLN A 166 -3.61 -4.64 0.20
CA GLN A 166 -3.55 -4.75 -1.27
C GLN A 166 -4.24 -3.57 -1.95
N ALA A 167 -5.39 -3.15 -1.43
CA ALA A 167 -6.10 -1.99 -1.96
C ALA A 167 -5.30 -0.68 -1.79
N GLN A 168 -4.64 -0.49 -0.65
CA GLN A 168 -3.76 0.66 -0.40
C GLN A 168 -2.56 0.70 -1.35
N ARG A 169 -2.03 -0.47 -1.74
CA ARG A 169 -0.96 -0.61 -2.73
C ARG A 169 -1.44 -0.47 -4.18
N GLY A 170 -2.73 -0.26 -4.40
CA GLY A 170 -3.32 -0.20 -5.74
C GLY A 170 -3.52 -1.58 -6.41
N ALA A 171 -3.26 -2.67 -5.70
CA ALA A 171 -3.44 -4.04 -6.19
C ALA A 171 -4.91 -4.47 -6.09
N LEU A 172 -5.80 -3.72 -6.76
CA LEU A 172 -7.26 -3.85 -6.61
C LEU A 172 -7.80 -5.22 -7.04
N VAL A 173 -7.17 -5.87 -8.03
CA VAL A 173 -7.58 -7.23 -8.48
C VAL A 173 -7.35 -8.25 -7.37
N GLN A 174 -6.20 -8.17 -6.67
CA GLN A 174 -5.89 -9.03 -5.53
C GLN A 174 -6.83 -8.72 -4.36
N ALA A 175 -7.08 -7.45 -4.08
CA ALA A 175 -8.05 -7.03 -3.04
C ALA A 175 -9.45 -7.60 -3.32
N LEU A 176 -9.92 -7.55 -4.58
CA LEU A 176 -11.19 -8.14 -5.00
C LEU A 176 -11.23 -9.67 -4.79
N ALA A 177 -10.15 -10.37 -5.14
CA ALA A 177 -10.07 -11.82 -4.94
C ALA A 177 -10.15 -12.20 -3.45
N LEU A 178 -9.42 -11.47 -2.59
CA LEU A 178 -9.48 -11.65 -1.13
C LEU A 178 -10.87 -11.33 -0.56
N ALA A 179 -11.54 -10.30 -1.08
CA ALA A 179 -12.90 -9.96 -0.68
C ALA A 179 -13.92 -11.04 -1.10
N LYS A 180 -13.78 -11.64 -2.29
CA LYS A 180 -14.62 -12.78 -2.71
C LYS A 180 -14.43 -13.99 -1.80
N ARG A 181 -13.17 -14.33 -1.44
CA ARG A 181 -12.88 -15.41 -0.48
C ARG A 181 -13.46 -15.10 0.90
N ARG A 182 -13.40 -13.86 1.34
CA ARG A 182 -13.98 -13.37 2.60
C ARG A 182 -15.50 -13.49 2.61
N LEU A 183 -16.17 -13.20 1.50
CA LEU A 183 -17.61 -13.38 1.37
C LEU A 183 -18.01 -14.85 1.48
N ALA A 184 -17.28 -15.75 0.83
CA ALA A 184 -17.55 -17.18 0.90
C ALA A 184 -17.45 -17.69 2.34
N LEU A 185 -16.46 -17.23 3.13
CA LEU A 185 -16.35 -17.57 4.55
C LEU A 185 -17.50 -17.03 5.38
N ALA A 186 -17.91 -15.77 5.17
CA ALA A 186 -19.02 -15.17 5.91
C ALA A 186 -20.35 -15.87 5.62
N GLN A 187 -20.57 -16.26 4.37
CA GLN A 187 -21.76 -17.01 3.95
C GLN A 187 -21.76 -18.43 4.49
N ALA A 188 -20.62 -19.14 4.41
CA ALA A 188 -20.47 -20.47 5.00
C ALA A 188 -20.66 -20.45 6.53
N GLY A 189 -20.26 -19.35 7.18
CA GLY A 189 -20.46 -19.13 8.62
C GLY A 189 -21.84 -18.59 9.00
N GLU A 190 -22.74 -18.40 8.03
CA GLU A 190 -24.08 -17.80 8.22
C GLU A 190 -24.05 -16.46 8.96
N ASP A 191 -22.92 -15.74 8.84
CA ASP A 191 -22.73 -14.45 9.51
C ASP A 191 -23.20 -13.32 8.59
N ARG A 192 -24.41 -12.87 8.85
CA ARG A 192 -25.09 -11.84 8.07
C ARG A 192 -24.34 -10.50 8.09
N TYR A 193 -23.83 -10.11 9.28
CA TYR A 193 -23.09 -8.86 9.44
C TYR A 193 -21.79 -8.84 8.60
N LEU A 194 -20.98 -9.89 8.71
CA LEU A 194 -19.76 -10.02 7.94
C LEU A 194 -20.03 -10.13 6.44
N SER A 195 -21.12 -10.75 6.04
CA SER A 195 -21.56 -10.85 4.63
C SER A 195 -21.90 -9.49 4.06
N VAL A 196 -22.70 -8.68 4.75
CA VAL A 196 -23.11 -7.34 4.31
C VAL A 196 -21.90 -6.41 4.18
N LEU A 197 -21.02 -6.37 5.19
CA LEU A 197 -19.80 -5.58 5.12
C LEU A 197 -18.91 -5.99 3.94
N THR A 198 -18.79 -7.29 3.69
CA THR A 198 -17.96 -7.77 2.59
C THR A 198 -18.56 -7.44 1.23
N LEU A 199 -19.87 -7.54 1.07
CA LEU A 199 -20.57 -7.14 -0.15
C LEU A 199 -20.40 -5.64 -0.44
N GLY A 200 -20.45 -4.79 0.60
CA GLY A 200 -20.15 -3.37 0.47
C GLY A 200 -18.70 -3.10 0.00
N HIS A 201 -17.73 -3.79 0.57
CA HIS A 201 -16.34 -3.69 0.13
C HIS A 201 -16.12 -4.22 -1.30
N LEU A 202 -16.83 -5.28 -1.71
CA LEU A 202 -16.81 -5.78 -3.08
C LEU A 202 -17.33 -4.73 -4.05
N ALA A 203 -18.43 -4.05 -3.68
CA ALA A 203 -18.99 -2.97 -4.49
C ALA A 203 -18.00 -1.80 -4.63
N ASP A 204 -17.38 -1.35 -3.53
CA ASP A 204 -16.39 -0.28 -3.54
C ASP A 204 -15.16 -0.64 -4.38
N THR A 205 -14.66 -1.88 -4.22
CA THR A 205 -13.49 -2.36 -4.99
C THR A 205 -13.82 -2.53 -6.48
N ALA A 206 -15.00 -3.03 -6.82
CA ALA A 206 -15.47 -3.15 -8.21
C ALA A 206 -15.60 -1.77 -8.86
N HIS A 207 -16.14 -0.78 -8.13
CA HIS A 207 -16.19 0.60 -8.60
C HIS A 207 -14.78 1.18 -8.84
N ALA A 208 -13.84 0.94 -7.92
CA ALA A 208 -12.46 1.38 -8.08
C ALA A 208 -11.73 0.72 -9.27
N LEU A 209 -12.21 -0.44 -9.73
CA LEU A 209 -11.76 -1.14 -10.94
C LEU A 209 -12.50 -0.69 -12.22
N ASP A 210 -13.29 0.39 -12.15
CA ASP A 210 -14.11 0.87 -13.25
C ASP A 210 -15.13 -0.17 -13.77
N GLN A 211 -15.74 -0.91 -12.83
CA GLN A 211 -16.76 -1.92 -13.07
C GLN A 211 -18.11 -1.52 -12.43
N PRO A 212 -18.78 -0.44 -12.91
CA PRO A 212 -19.97 0.12 -12.25
C PRO A 212 -21.16 -0.86 -12.23
N GLY A 213 -21.29 -1.72 -13.24
CA GLY A 213 -22.33 -2.76 -13.29
C GLY A 213 -22.18 -3.79 -12.17
N GLU A 214 -20.95 -4.28 -11.93
CA GLU A 214 -20.65 -5.19 -10.83
C GLU A 214 -20.82 -4.51 -9.47
N ALA A 215 -20.36 -3.26 -9.34
CA ALA A 215 -20.52 -2.50 -8.11
C ALA A 215 -22.00 -2.37 -7.71
N LYS A 216 -22.88 -2.05 -8.67
CA LYS A 216 -24.32 -1.99 -8.46
C LYS A 216 -24.93 -3.35 -8.07
N ALA A 217 -24.48 -4.43 -8.73
CA ALA A 217 -24.94 -5.78 -8.40
C ALA A 217 -24.52 -6.21 -6.98
N TRP A 218 -23.31 -5.86 -6.55
CA TRP A 218 -22.84 -6.13 -5.18
C TRP A 218 -23.60 -5.31 -4.14
N LEU A 219 -23.90 -4.02 -4.41
CA LEU A 219 -24.72 -3.20 -3.52
C LEU A 219 -26.13 -3.76 -3.37
N ALA A 220 -26.78 -4.15 -4.47
CA ALA A 220 -28.11 -4.74 -4.41
C ALA A 220 -28.14 -6.03 -3.58
N ARG A 221 -27.10 -6.87 -3.71
CA ARG A 221 -26.95 -8.07 -2.87
C ARG A 221 -26.73 -7.71 -1.40
N ALA A 222 -25.97 -6.64 -1.12
CA ALA A 222 -25.77 -6.15 0.25
C ALA A 222 -27.08 -5.64 0.86
N GLU A 223 -27.87 -4.91 0.09
CA GLU A 223 -29.18 -4.38 0.49
C GLU A 223 -30.17 -5.52 0.82
N ASN A 224 -30.29 -6.51 -0.07
CA ASN A 224 -31.11 -7.68 0.18
C ASN A 224 -30.65 -8.47 1.42
N ALA A 225 -29.34 -8.63 1.59
CA ALA A 225 -28.80 -9.28 2.78
C ALA A 225 -29.01 -8.47 4.06
N ALA A 226 -29.15 -7.15 3.97
CA ALA A 226 -29.39 -6.24 5.09
C ALA A 226 -30.88 -6.00 5.40
N GLU A 227 -31.79 -6.51 4.57
CA GLU A 227 -33.24 -6.29 4.70
C GLU A 227 -33.76 -6.54 6.10
N GLY A 228 -34.57 -5.62 6.63
CA GLY A 228 -35.14 -5.71 7.98
C GLY A 228 -34.20 -5.38 9.13
N ASP A 229 -32.93 -5.02 8.86
CA ASP A 229 -31.96 -4.62 9.88
C ASP A 229 -31.45 -3.19 9.61
N PRO A 230 -31.92 -2.18 10.38
CA PRO A 230 -31.52 -0.79 10.14
C PRO A 230 -30.01 -0.55 10.26
N LEU A 231 -29.29 -1.27 11.13
CA LEU A 231 -27.85 -1.11 11.27
C LEU A 231 -27.10 -1.61 10.03
N LEU A 232 -27.49 -2.77 9.53
CA LEU A 232 -26.88 -3.33 8.31
C LEU A 232 -27.21 -2.45 7.10
N LEU A 233 -28.43 -1.96 6.96
CA LEU A 233 -28.81 -1.02 5.92
C LEU A 233 -28.02 0.28 6.01
N ALA A 234 -27.76 0.80 7.21
CA ALA A 234 -26.91 1.98 7.39
C ALA A 234 -25.49 1.79 6.84
N HIS A 235 -24.90 0.61 7.05
CA HIS A 235 -23.61 0.25 6.43
C HIS A 235 -23.69 0.22 4.90
N VAL A 236 -24.74 -0.38 4.33
CA VAL A 236 -24.93 -0.43 2.87
C VAL A 236 -25.02 0.97 2.30
N LYS A 237 -25.83 1.85 2.91
CA LYS A 237 -25.97 3.26 2.49
C LYS A 237 -24.66 4.04 2.61
N THR A 238 -23.79 3.70 3.55
CA THR A 238 -22.44 4.27 3.62
C THR A 238 -21.62 3.91 2.39
N PHE A 239 -21.62 2.64 1.96
CA PHE A 239 -20.92 2.23 0.73
C PHE A 239 -21.51 2.86 -0.52
N GLU A 240 -22.86 2.93 -0.60
CA GLU A 240 -23.55 3.61 -1.69
C GLU A 240 -23.11 5.07 -1.80
N ALA A 241 -23.03 5.78 -0.67
CA ALA A 241 -22.58 7.16 -0.62
C ALA A 241 -21.14 7.34 -1.10
N VAL A 242 -20.21 6.43 -0.69
CA VAL A 242 -18.82 6.45 -1.13
C VAL A 242 -18.72 6.28 -2.64
N ILE A 243 -19.45 5.32 -3.20
CA ILE A 243 -19.47 5.05 -4.63
C ILE A 243 -20.07 6.22 -5.41
N ALA A 244 -21.21 6.77 -4.95
CA ALA A 244 -21.84 7.94 -5.56
C ALA A 244 -20.88 9.14 -5.56
N GLY A 245 -20.19 9.41 -4.46
CA GLY A 245 -19.22 10.49 -4.35
C GLY A 245 -18.05 10.34 -5.34
N ARG A 246 -17.51 9.14 -5.49
CA ARG A 246 -16.44 8.86 -6.47
C ARG A 246 -16.91 8.94 -7.92
N SER A 247 -18.19 8.63 -8.17
CA SER A 247 -18.81 8.77 -9.48
C SER A 247 -19.19 10.22 -9.82
N GLY A 248 -19.03 11.17 -8.88
CA GLY A 248 -19.45 12.55 -9.05
C GLY A 248 -20.97 12.79 -8.88
N ASP A 249 -21.74 11.77 -8.48
CA ASP A 249 -23.18 11.91 -8.17
C ASP A 249 -23.34 12.49 -6.74
N LYS A 250 -23.21 13.80 -6.64
CA LYS A 250 -23.35 14.53 -5.38
C LYS A 250 -24.73 14.39 -4.74
N ALA A 251 -25.79 14.33 -5.55
CA ALA A 251 -27.15 14.20 -5.05
C ALA A 251 -27.39 12.79 -4.48
N GLY A 252 -26.91 11.75 -5.16
CA GLY A 252 -26.92 10.38 -4.68
C GLY A 252 -26.07 10.21 -3.42
N GLN A 253 -24.89 10.80 -3.38
CA GLN A 253 -24.02 10.79 -2.21
C GLN A 253 -24.72 11.36 -0.98
N LEU A 254 -25.33 12.55 -1.12
CA LEU A 254 -26.03 13.19 0.00
C LEU A 254 -27.20 12.36 0.49
N ARG A 255 -28.05 11.87 -0.43
CA ARG A 255 -29.20 11.03 -0.06
C ARG A 255 -28.76 9.79 0.71
N ALA A 256 -27.79 9.05 0.17
CA ALA A 256 -27.32 7.83 0.81
C ALA A 256 -26.68 8.10 2.20
N GLN A 257 -25.96 9.21 2.37
CA GLN A 257 -25.43 9.60 3.67
C GLN A 257 -26.54 9.97 4.67
N GLN A 258 -27.58 10.69 4.24
CA GLN A 258 -28.72 11.04 5.08
C GLN A 258 -29.54 9.79 5.47
N GLU A 259 -29.75 8.88 4.54
CA GLU A 259 -30.38 7.59 4.80
C GLU A 259 -29.55 6.75 5.79
N SER A 260 -28.22 6.69 5.62
CA SER A 260 -27.33 6.02 6.55
C SER A 260 -27.45 6.60 7.96
N LEU A 261 -27.47 7.92 8.10
CA LEU A 261 -27.66 8.60 9.38
C LEU A 261 -29.02 8.29 10.02
N ALA A 262 -30.08 8.34 9.26
CA ALA A 262 -31.44 8.04 9.73
C ALA A 262 -31.55 6.58 10.22
N LEU A 263 -31.05 5.63 9.43
CA LEU A 263 -31.05 4.20 9.75
C LEU A 263 -30.16 3.89 10.99
N ALA A 264 -28.98 4.52 11.07
CA ALA A 264 -28.12 4.39 12.25
C ALA A 264 -28.79 4.94 13.52
N THR A 265 -29.52 6.05 13.40
CA THR A 265 -30.29 6.64 14.50
C THR A 265 -31.44 5.71 14.90
N GLN A 266 -32.18 5.16 13.95
CA GLN A 266 -33.23 4.18 14.20
C GLN A 266 -32.69 2.93 14.92
N ALA A 267 -31.50 2.47 14.53
CA ALA A 267 -30.83 1.34 15.17
C ALA A 267 -30.28 1.64 16.56
N GLY A 268 -30.27 2.91 17.01
CA GLY A 268 -29.60 3.33 18.25
C GLY A 268 -28.06 3.15 18.20
N ALA A 269 -27.48 3.08 17.02
CA ALA A 269 -26.08 2.77 16.76
C ALA A 269 -25.20 4.03 16.93
N THR A 270 -24.91 4.41 18.16
CA THR A 270 -24.26 5.66 18.53
C THR A 270 -22.97 5.94 17.73
N LEU A 271 -22.11 4.93 17.58
CA LEU A 271 -20.88 5.07 16.76
C LEU A 271 -21.23 5.31 15.29
N MET A 272 -22.14 4.51 14.72
CA MET A 272 -22.50 4.64 13.31
C MET A 272 -23.14 6.00 13.00
N VAL A 273 -23.93 6.54 13.92
CA VAL A 273 -24.48 7.91 13.83
C VAL A 273 -23.34 8.92 13.74
N ALA A 274 -22.37 8.83 14.65
CA ALA A 274 -21.20 9.74 14.63
C ALA A 274 -20.40 9.60 13.32
N LEU A 275 -20.20 8.38 12.82
CA LEU A 275 -19.49 8.15 11.54
C LEU A 275 -20.26 8.71 10.34
N ALA A 276 -21.58 8.56 10.31
CA ALA A 276 -22.42 9.17 9.28
C ALA A 276 -22.35 10.70 9.32
N GLN A 277 -22.32 11.29 10.52
CA GLN A 277 -22.12 12.74 10.71
C GLN A 277 -20.72 13.19 10.22
N VAL A 278 -19.66 12.41 10.49
CA VAL A 278 -18.31 12.68 9.95
C VAL A 278 -18.32 12.69 8.42
N ASN A 279 -18.94 11.71 7.79
CA ASN A 279 -19.05 11.64 6.33
C ASN A 279 -19.88 12.81 5.76
N LEU A 280 -20.98 13.19 6.39
CA LEU A 280 -21.76 14.36 6.02
C LEU A 280 -20.99 15.68 6.23
N THR A 281 -20.14 15.75 7.25
CA THR A 281 -19.25 16.89 7.46
C THR A 281 -18.30 17.03 6.27
N ASP A 282 -17.68 15.95 5.83
CA ASP A 282 -16.81 15.93 4.65
C ASP A 282 -17.57 16.36 3.39
N TYR A 283 -18.76 15.83 3.15
CA TYR A 283 -19.62 16.23 2.05
C TYR A 283 -19.90 17.75 2.05
N TYR A 284 -20.34 18.31 3.19
CA TYR A 284 -20.64 19.75 3.27
C TYR A 284 -19.39 20.63 3.14
N MET A 285 -18.22 20.10 3.52
CA MET A 285 -16.95 20.78 3.26
C MET A 285 -16.66 20.90 1.76
N HIS A 286 -16.87 19.81 0.98
CA HIS A 286 -16.72 19.81 -0.46
C HIS A 286 -17.76 20.71 -1.18
N GLU A 287 -18.98 20.78 -0.64
CA GLU A 287 -20.04 21.65 -1.15
C GLU A 287 -19.92 23.12 -0.66
N ARG A 288 -18.79 23.48 -0.04
CA ARG A 288 -18.51 24.84 0.49
C ARG A 288 -19.60 25.37 1.45
N GLN A 289 -20.11 24.49 2.29
CA GLN A 289 -21.10 24.80 3.34
C GLN A 289 -20.48 24.61 4.75
N PRO A 290 -19.48 25.43 5.12
CA PRO A 290 -18.69 25.21 6.32
C PRO A 290 -19.49 25.33 7.63
N GLU A 291 -20.58 26.14 7.66
CA GLU A 291 -21.44 26.26 8.84
C GLU A 291 -22.15 24.94 9.15
N ARG A 292 -22.72 24.28 8.10
CA ARG A 292 -23.39 22.99 8.26
C ARG A 292 -22.41 21.90 8.66
N ALA A 293 -21.24 21.90 8.02
CA ALA A 293 -20.17 20.96 8.36
C ALA A 293 -19.76 21.11 9.84
N LEU A 294 -19.55 22.34 10.29
CA LEU A 294 -19.14 22.63 11.67
C LEU A 294 -20.23 22.26 12.71
N ALA A 295 -21.50 22.44 12.36
CA ALA A 295 -22.62 22.05 13.23
C ALA A 295 -22.63 20.54 13.47
N LEU A 296 -22.58 19.72 12.38
CA LEU A 296 -22.53 18.27 12.48
C LEU A 296 -21.27 17.77 13.20
N ALA A 297 -20.13 18.40 12.93
CA ALA A 297 -18.89 18.03 13.57
C ALA A 297 -18.95 18.24 15.11
N ARG A 298 -19.60 19.31 15.57
CA ARG A 298 -19.80 19.57 16.99
C ARG A 298 -20.71 18.54 17.67
N GLU A 299 -21.65 17.98 16.94
CA GLU A 299 -22.52 16.90 17.45
C GLU A 299 -21.77 15.56 17.51
N ALA A 300 -20.98 15.21 16.49
CA ALA A 300 -20.25 13.96 16.42
C ALA A 300 -19.06 13.87 17.40
N LEU A 301 -18.35 14.99 17.61
CA LEU A 301 -17.09 15.01 18.37
C LEU A 301 -17.22 14.46 19.80
N PRO A 302 -18.23 14.82 20.62
CA PRO A 302 -18.37 14.26 21.97
C PRO A 302 -18.54 12.75 22.00
N VAL A 303 -19.17 12.19 20.98
CA VAL A 303 -19.36 10.73 20.84
C VAL A 303 -18.03 10.05 20.54
N LEU A 304 -17.27 10.56 19.57
CA LEU A 304 -15.96 10.00 19.20
C LEU A 304 -14.97 10.07 20.37
N LEU A 305 -14.96 11.16 21.12
CA LEU A 305 -14.15 11.33 22.34
C LEU A 305 -14.50 10.28 23.41
N ARG A 306 -15.80 10.08 23.66
CA ARG A 306 -16.28 9.10 24.66
C ARG A 306 -15.92 7.67 24.26
N LEU A 307 -16.01 7.34 22.95
CA LEU A 307 -15.70 6.01 22.42
C LEU A 307 -14.20 5.83 22.09
N LYS A 308 -13.38 6.86 22.32
CA LYS A 308 -11.94 6.88 21.98
C LYS A 308 -11.64 6.49 20.54
N GLU A 309 -12.49 6.91 19.61
CA GLU A 309 -12.34 6.66 18.17
C GLU A 309 -11.36 7.64 17.53
N LEU A 310 -10.10 7.50 17.89
CA LEU A 310 -9.01 8.43 17.56
C LEU A 310 -8.88 8.71 16.06
N ARG A 311 -9.09 7.69 15.21
CA ARG A 311 -9.01 7.85 13.75
C ARG A 311 -10.04 8.83 13.23
N TYR A 312 -11.30 8.63 13.63
CA TYR A 312 -12.41 9.49 13.17
C TYR A 312 -12.42 10.83 13.88
N GLU A 313 -12.00 10.90 15.14
CA GLU A 313 -11.79 12.17 15.85
C GLU A 313 -10.79 13.04 15.09
N ARG A 314 -9.66 12.48 14.67
CA ARG A 314 -8.64 13.22 13.93
C ARG A 314 -9.17 13.76 12.60
N VAL A 315 -9.87 12.91 11.81
CA VAL A 315 -10.51 13.34 10.55
C VAL A 315 -11.53 14.46 10.81
N LEU A 316 -12.36 14.29 11.83
CA LEU A 316 -13.39 15.29 12.16
C LEU A 316 -12.77 16.63 12.57
N ARG A 317 -11.71 16.61 13.40
CA ARG A 317 -11.00 17.84 13.80
C ARG A 317 -10.31 18.51 12.62
N HIS A 318 -9.78 17.73 11.67
CA HIS A 318 -9.27 18.27 10.41
C HIS A 318 -10.38 18.99 9.63
N ASN A 319 -11.52 18.34 9.41
CA ASN A 319 -12.67 18.94 8.73
C ASN A 319 -13.19 20.18 9.47
N MET A 320 -13.23 20.16 10.82
CA MET A 320 -13.56 21.34 11.63
C MET A 320 -12.58 22.49 11.39
N ALA A 321 -11.30 22.19 11.35
CA ALA A 321 -10.29 23.22 11.10
C ALA A 321 -10.46 23.84 9.71
N VAL A 322 -10.67 23.03 8.69
CA VAL A 322 -10.95 23.50 7.32
C VAL A 322 -12.23 24.36 7.28
N ALA A 323 -13.30 23.95 7.98
CA ALA A 323 -14.51 24.74 8.10
C ALA A 323 -14.24 26.09 8.78
N LEU A 324 -13.52 26.09 9.90
CA LEU A 324 -13.18 27.29 10.64
C LEU A 324 -12.30 28.26 9.83
N LEU A 325 -11.37 27.74 9.03
CA LEU A 325 -10.56 28.55 8.12
C LEU A 325 -11.43 29.28 7.09
N ARG A 326 -12.34 28.57 6.46
CA ARG A 326 -13.28 29.17 5.48
C ARG A 326 -14.23 30.21 6.10
N LEU A 327 -14.50 30.08 7.39
CA LEU A 327 -15.28 31.04 8.18
C LEU A 327 -14.44 32.20 8.73
N GLY A 328 -13.14 32.28 8.42
CA GLY A 328 -12.24 33.30 8.92
C GLY A 328 -11.86 33.17 10.41
N GLN A 329 -12.20 32.04 11.04
CA GLN A 329 -11.93 31.79 12.46
C GLN A 329 -10.56 31.14 12.66
N PHE A 330 -9.51 31.86 12.27
CA PHE A 330 -8.13 31.33 12.17
C PHE A 330 -7.58 30.75 13.48
N ASP A 331 -7.83 31.43 14.63
CA ASP A 331 -7.30 30.93 15.90
C ASP A 331 -7.98 29.65 16.38
N ALA A 332 -9.28 29.52 16.12
CA ALA A 332 -10.00 28.29 16.42
C ALA A 332 -9.51 27.14 15.50
N ALA A 333 -9.29 27.42 14.23
CA ALA A 333 -8.73 26.45 13.28
C ALA A 333 -7.34 25.97 13.70
N ARG A 334 -6.46 26.89 14.10
CA ARG A 334 -5.11 26.55 14.61
C ARG A 334 -5.17 25.65 15.83
N ARG A 335 -6.11 25.88 16.76
CA ARG A 335 -6.31 24.99 17.92
C ARG A 335 -6.71 23.58 17.53
N GLU A 336 -7.63 23.43 16.57
CA GLU A 336 -8.02 22.08 16.11
C GLU A 336 -6.89 21.41 15.33
N LEU A 337 -6.14 22.14 14.50
CA LEU A 337 -4.95 21.61 13.80
C LEU A 337 -3.85 21.18 14.75
N ALA A 338 -3.63 21.92 15.84
CA ALA A 338 -2.67 21.53 16.88
C ALA A 338 -3.05 20.19 17.52
N LYS A 339 -4.33 19.97 17.82
CA LYS A 339 -4.82 18.67 18.33
C LYS A 339 -4.66 17.55 17.29
N VAL A 340 -4.94 17.83 16.02
CA VAL A 340 -4.72 16.87 14.93
C VAL A 340 -3.24 16.46 14.85
N GLU A 341 -2.33 17.43 15.02
CA GLU A 341 -0.91 17.16 14.99
C GLU A 341 -0.43 16.37 16.21
N GLU A 342 -0.95 16.68 17.40
CA GLU A 342 -0.70 15.93 18.63
C GLU A 342 -1.17 14.47 18.49
N MET A 343 -2.37 14.25 17.97
CA MET A 343 -2.93 12.92 17.72
C MET A 343 -2.16 12.12 16.66
N ARG A 344 -1.38 12.80 15.83
CA ARG A 344 -0.60 12.18 14.76
C ARG A 344 0.70 11.55 15.26
N GLN A 345 1.18 11.92 16.42
CA GLN A 345 2.41 11.36 16.99
C GLN A 345 2.25 9.85 17.16
N GLY A 346 2.98 9.08 16.33
CA GLY A 346 2.92 7.61 16.30
C GLY A 346 2.02 6.99 15.20
N GLN A 347 1.39 7.78 14.33
CA GLN A 347 0.61 7.27 13.19
C GLN A 347 1.29 7.57 11.85
N SER A 348 1.42 6.55 10.99
CA SER A 348 2.18 6.64 9.72
C SER A 348 1.29 6.60 8.47
N ASP A 349 0.03 7.04 8.52
CA ASP A 349 -0.81 7.15 7.31
C ASP A 349 -0.37 8.34 6.45
N THR A 350 0.71 8.12 5.69
CA THR A 350 1.34 9.12 4.83
C THR A 350 0.40 9.58 3.72
N THR A 351 -0.42 8.68 3.17
CA THR A 351 -1.34 8.99 2.06
C THR A 351 -2.44 9.95 2.49
N LEU A 352 -3.02 9.70 3.65
CA LEU A 352 -4.03 10.59 4.23
C LEU A 352 -3.40 11.95 4.60
N ARG A 353 -2.18 11.94 5.16
CA ARG A 353 -1.45 13.17 5.51
C ARG A 353 -1.19 14.06 4.29
N ILE A 354 -0.74 13.48 3.19
CA ILE A 354 -0.51 14.19 1.92
C ILE A 354 -1.80 14.89 1.46
N ARG A 355 -2.93 14.17 1.50
CA ARG A 355 -4.22 14.71 1.10
C ARG A 355 -4.66 15.87 2.01
N GLU A 356 -4.58 15.68 3.31
CA GLU A 356 -4.92 16.71 4.31
C GLU A 356 -4.04 17.97 4.17
N LEU A 357 -2.73 17.81 3.95
CA LEU A 357 -1.82 18.94 3.76
C LEU A 357 -2.12 19.71 2.47
N ARG A 358 -2.43 18.99 1.40
CA ARG A 358 -2.81 19.61 0.12
C ARG A 358 -4.10 20.41 0.27
N GLU A 359 -5.11 19.83 0.91
CA GLU A 359 -6.38 20.50 1.19
C GLU A 359 -6.17 21.75 2.05
N LEU A 360 -5.45 21.64 3.17
CA LEU A 360 -5.14 22.77 4.03
C LEU A 360 -4.35 23.86 3.30
N GLY A 361 -3.36 23.48 2.49
CA GLY A 361 -2.59 24.42 1.68
C GLY A 361 -3.49 25.20 0.71
N GLN A 362 -4.41 24.50 0.06
CA GLN A 362 -5.40 25.14 -0.82
C GLN A 362 -6.32 26.10 -0.05
N VAL A 363 -6.85 25.65 1.09
CA VAL A 363 -7.74 26.48 1.90
C VAL A 363 -7.03 27.71 2.46
N TRP A 364 -5.81 27.58 2.97
CA TRP A 364 -5.02 28.72 3.43
C TRP A 364 -4.71 29.72 2.30
N ALA A 365 -4.49 29.22 1.08
CA ALA A 365 -4.35 30.10 -0.10
C ALA A 365 -5.67 30.80 -0.44
N GLU A 366 -6.81 30.06 -0.43
CA GLU A 366 -8.16 30.59 -0.67
C GLU A 366 -8.51 31.74 0.31
N VAL A 367 -8.11 31.61 1.57
CA VAL A 367 -8.42 32.63 2.61
C VAL A 367 -7.37 33.74 2.72
N GLY A 368 -6.45 33.83 1.74
CA GLY A 368 -5.49 34.92 1.64
C GLY A 368 -4.29 34.84 2.59
N GLN A 369 -3.92 33.63 3.01
CA GLN A 369 -2.77 33.36 3.88
C GLN A 369 -1.67 32.56 3.13
N PRO A 370 -0.96 33.16 2.18
CA PRO A 370 -0.04 32.45 1.29
C PRO A 370 1.20 31.88 1.99
N ARG A 371 1.62 32.46 3.10
CA ARG A 371 2.78 31.97 3.87
C ARG A 371 2.51 30.59 4.46
N GLU A 372 1.36 30.43 5.10
CA GLU A 372 0.89 29.16 5.66
C GLU A 372 0.67 28.13 4.54
N ALA A 373 0.06 28.54 3.44
CA ALA A 373 -0.16 27.67 2.29
C ALA A 373 1.15 27.12 1.71
N ILE A 374 2.14 27.98 1.51
CA ILE A 374 3.47 27.59 0.98
C ILE A 374 4.14 26.59 1.93
N ALA A 375 4.13 26.82 3.24
CA ALA A 375 4.73 25.90 4.21
C ALA A 375 4.10 24.50 4.15
N LEU A 376 2.77 24.43 4.01
CA LEU A 376 2.05 23.17 3.89
C LEU A 376 2.33 22.45 2.56
N PHE A 377 2.39 23.16 1.44
CA PHE A 377 2.76 22.61 0.15
C PHE A 377 4.21 22.10 0.12
N HIS A 378 5.13 22.75 0.82
CA HIS A 378 6.48 22.22 0.99
C HIS A 378 6.47 20.88 1.72
N THR A 379 5.74 20.80 2.83
CA THR A 379 5.62 19.56 3.60
C THR A 379 4.90 18.47 2.81
N GLU A 380 3.84 18.82 2.08
CA GLU A 380 3.10 17.89 1.22
C GLU A 380 4.00 17.28 0.14
N ARG A 381 4.77 18.12 -0.55
CA ARG A 381 5.74 17.68 -1.54
C ARG A 381 6.77 16.73 -0.97
N GLN A 382 7.31 17.09 0.15
CA GLN A 382 8.26 16.31 0.87
C GLN A 382 7.70 14.92 1.19
N LEU A 383 6.48 14.82 1.76
CA LEU A 383 5.82 13.56 2.07
C LEU A 383 5.41 12.76 0.84
N THR A 384 5.00 13.43 -0.23
CA THR A 384 4.67 12.76 -1.51
C THR A 384 5.89 12.09 -2.09
N ALA A 385 7.04 12.76 -1.96
CA ALA A 385 8.33 12.23 -2.34
C ALA A 385 8.68 10.97 -1.55
N GLU A 386 8.53 10.99 -0.22
CA GLU A 386 8.75 9.82 0.66
C GLU A 386 7.84 8.64 0.33
N ALA A 387 6.57 8.93 0.06
CA ALA A 387 5.59 7.90 -0.24
C ALA A 387 5.93 7.19 -1.57
N ASN A 388 6.28 7.97 -2.59
CA ASN A 388 6.67 7.43 -3.89
C ASN A 388 7.93 6.56 -3.79
N ASP A 389 8.85 6.89 -2.92
CA ASP A 389 10.08 6.15 -2.70
C ASP A 389 9.88 4.81 -2.02
N ARG A 390 9.05 4.77 -0.96
CA ARG A 390 8.69 3.49 -0.30
C ARG A 390 7.98 2.53 -1.23
N ASN A 391 7.11 3.06 -2.10
CA ASN A 391 6.39 2.23 -3.06
C ASN A 391 7.31 1.66 -4.15
N ARG A 392 8.41 2.33 -4.47
CA ARG A 392 9.43 1.89 -5.44
C ARG A 392 10.24 0.70 -4.91
N GLU A 393 10.60 0.72 -3.62
CA GLU A 393 11.30 -0.39 -2.96
C GLU A 393 10.52 -1.69 -3.01
N ALA A 394 9.26 -1.65 -2.61
CA ALA A 394 8.41 -2.84 -2.57
C ALA A 394 8.24 -3.52 -3.94
N SER A 395 8.28 -2.73 -5.02
CA SER A 395 8.14 -3.29 -6.37
C SER A 395 9.42 -3.94 -6.92
N LEU A 396 10.68 -3.54 -6.47
CA LEU A 396 11.94 -4.22 -6.87
C LEU A 396 12.12 -5.57 -6.22
N ASP A 397 11.81 -5.69 -4.96
CA ASP A 397 11.87 -6.98 -4.28
C ASP A 397 10.95 -8.01 -4.96
N GLN A 398 9.75 -7.59 -5.34
CA GLN A 398 8.84 -8.45 -6.09
C GLN A 398 9.37 -8.84 -7.48
N LEU A 399 10.05 -7.93 -8.16
CA LEU A 399 10.65 -8.21 -9.48
C LEU A 399 11.88 -9.12 -9.36
N GLN A 400 12.72 -8.92 -8.36
CA GLN A 400 13.86 -9.79 -8.08
C GLN A 400 13.41 -11.21 -7.71
N LEU A 401 12.43 -11.35 -6.81
CA LEU A 401 11.86 -12.65 -6.46
C LEU A 401 11.25 -13.37 -7.68
N LYS A 402 10.58 -12.62 -8.55
CA LYS A 402 9.99 -13.17 -9.78
C LYS A 402 11.06 -13.55 -10.81
N TYR A 403 12.12 -12.75 -10.92
CA TYR A 403 13.26 -13.04 -11.79
C TYR A 403 14.04 -14.29 -11.32
N ASP A 404 14.31 -14.37 -10.01
CA ASP A 404 15.00 -15.52 -9.42
C ASP A 404 14.18 -16.81 -9.49
N SER A 405 12.85 -16.72 -9.31
CA SER A 405 11.97 -17.88 -9.48
C SER A 405 11.92 -18.35 -10.94
N THR A 406 11.88 -17.40 -11.89
CA THR A 406 11.88 -17.72 -13.34
C THR A 406 13.23 -18.29 -13.77
N ARG A 407 14.34 -17.80 -13.19
CA ARG A 407 15.68 -18.32 -13.44
C ARG A 407 15.86 -19.73 -12.88
N LYS A 408 15.44 -19.95 -11.62
CA LYS A 408 15.41 -21.30 -11.02
C LYS A 408 14.56 -22.28 -11.81
N GLN A 409 13.42 -21.82 -12.32
CA GLN A 409 12.54 -22.64 -13.14
C GLN A 409 13.19 -23.01 -14.48
N ARG A 410 13.89 -22.07 -15.12
CA ARG A 410 14.69 -22.34 -16.32
C ARG A 410 15.85 -23.31 -16.08
N ASP A 411 16.56 -23.16 -14.97
CA ASP A 411 17.70 -24.03 -14.63
C ASP A 411 17.21 -25.46 -14.31
N LEU A 412 16.05 -25.59 -13.66
CA LEU A 412 15.39 -26.88 -13.43
C LEU A 412 14.88 -27.50 -14.74
N ASP A 413 14.34 -26.69 -15.66
CA ASP A 413 13.91 -27.18 -16.98
C ASP A 413 15.10 -27.63 -17.83
N LEU A 414 16.25 -26.96 -17.76
CA LEU A 414 17.48 -27.36 -18.41
C LEU A 414 18.05 -28.68 -17.84
N LEU A 415 18.06 -28.81 -16.51
CA LEU A 415 18.48 -30.05 -15.85
C LEU A 415 17.54 -31.24 -16.13
N ASN A 416 16.24 -30.98 -16.19
CA ASN A 416 15.25 -31.99 -16.58
C ASN A 416 15.34 -32.36 -18.05
N ARG A 417 15.66 -31.41 -18.94
CA ARG A 417 15.93 -31.72 -20.36
C ARG A 417 17.17 -32.57 -20.54
N ASP A 418 18.26 -32.27 -19.83
CA ASP A 418 19.49 -33.10 -19.91
C ASP A 418 19.28 -34.53 -19.37
N ARG A 419 18.47 -34.68 -18.32
CA ARG A 419 18.04 -36.00 -17.83
C ARG A 419 17.19 -36.75 -18.86
N THR A 420 16.19 -36.05 -19.44
CA THR A 420 15.29 -36.66 -20.43
C THR A 420 16.06 -37.07 -21.70
N ILE A 421 17.06 -36.29 -22.11
CA ILE A 421 17.90 -36.64 -23.29
C ILE A 421 18.75 -37.88 -23.00
N LYS A 422 19.30 -38.01 -21.80
CA LYS A 422 20.07 -39.22 -21.43
C LYS A 422 19.19 -40.47 -21.30
N ASP A 423 18.01 -40.35 -20.77
CA ASP A 423 17.05 -41.45 -20.65
C ASP A 423 16.47 -41.82 -22.03
N GLN A 424 16.22 -40.81 -22.89
CA GLN A 424 15.77 -41.07 -24.28
C GLN A 424 16.84 -41.76 -25.16
N GLN A 425 18.13 -41.47 -24.92
CA GLN A 425 19.20 -42.19 -25.67
C GLN A 425 19.32 -43.67 -25.26
N LEU A 426 18.95 -44.01 -24.03
CA LEU A 426 18.90 -45.40 -23.55
C LEU A 426 17.66 -46.15 -24.04
N ASP A 427 16.52 -45.46 -24.12
CA ASP A 427 15.25 -46.10 -24.56
C ASP A 427 15.08 -46.16 -26.08
N ASN A 428 15.70 -45.25 -26.86
CA ASN A 428 15.65 -45.27 -28.32
C ASN A 428 16.25 -46.54 -28.96
N ARG A 429 17.16 -47.24 -28.26
CA ARG A 429 17.64 -48.57 -28.70
C ARG A 429 16.61 -49.71 -28.52
N LYS A 430 15.62 -49.53 -27.63
CA LYS A 430 14.55 -50.50 -27.39
C LYS A 430 13.28 -50.23 -28.22
N LEU A 431 13.10 -48.97 -28.64
CA LEU A 431 11.86 -48.52 -29.29
C LEU A 431 11.82 -48.69 -30.84
N ALA A 432 12.96 -48.94 -31.47
CA ALA A 432 13.04 -49.03 -32.93
C ALA A 432 12.15 -50.15 -33.56
N ALA A 433 11.78 -51.17 -32.78
CA ALA A 433 10.90 -52.26 -33.22
C ALA A 433 9.38 -51.99 -33.02
N GLN A 434 9.00 -50.99 -32.16
CA GLN A 434 7.59 -50.71 -31.87
C GLN A 434 7.03 -49.48 -32.61
N VAL A 435 7.90 -48.72 -33.27
CA VAL A 435 7.55 -47.41 -33.89
C VAL A 435 6.66 -47.56 -35.13
N GLY A 436 6.76 -48.70 -35.86
CA GLY A 436 5.98 -48.90 -37.09
C GLY A 436 4.45 -48.95 -36.90
N ILE A 437 4.00 -49.45 -35.75
CA ILE A 437 2.56 -49.56 -35.45
C ILE A 437 2.02 -48.28 -34.81
N ALA A 438 2.86 -47.54 -34.02
CA ALA A 438 2.46 -46.32 -33.35
C ALA A 438 2.29 -45.12 -34.31
N VAL A 439 3.06 -45.09 -35.43
CA VAL A 439 3.02 -44.00 -36.41
C VAL A 439 1.67 -43.87 -37.11
N ALA A 440 1.03 -45.00 -37.45
CA ALA A 440 -0.28 -44.98 -38.12
C ALA A 440 -1.42 -44.49 -37.19
N LEU A 441 -1.35 -44.81 -35.89
CA LEU A 441 -2.31 -44.33 -34.87
C LEU A 441 -2.10 -42.87 -34.51
N LEU A 442 -0.83 -42.42 -34.50
CA LEU A 442 -0.49 -41.02 -34.20
C LEU A 442 -0.91 -40.04 -35.28
N PHE A 443 -0.93 -40.51 -36.55
CA PHE A 443 -1.36 -39.66 -37.66
C PHE A 443 -2.86 -39.32 -37.61
N GLY A 444 -3.70 -40.25 -37.17
CA GLY A 444 -5.11 -40.02 -36.93
C GLY A 444 -5.39 -39.08 -35.73
N LEU A 445 -4.59 -39.25 -34.65
CA LEU A 445 -4.73 -38.45 -33.44
C LEU A 445 -4.21 -37.01 -33.61
N SER A 446 -3.18 -36.83 -34.49
CA SER A 446 -2.61 -35.49 -34.73
C SER A 446 -3.59 -34.54 -35.44
N LEU A 447 -4.44 -35.09 -36.32
CA LEU A 447 -5.49 -34.31 -36.99
C LEU A 447 -6.58 -33.81 -36.01
N VAL A 448 -6.89 -34.60 -35.00
CA VAL A 448 -7.85 -34.20 -33.96
C VAL A 448 -7.23 -33.17 -33.00
N LEU A 449 -5.95 -33.37 -32.62
CA LEU A 449 -5.24 -32.47 -31.73
C LEU A 449 -4.92 -31.11 -32.37
N ALA A 450 -4.65 -31.09 -33.70
CA ALA A 450 -4.46 -29.82 -34.42
C ALA A 450 -5.71 -28.93 -34.36
N GLY A 451 -6.90 -29.52 -34.45
CA GLY A 451 -8.16 -28.79 -34.29
C GLY A 451 -8.37 -28.19 -32.88
N ILE A 452 -7.94 -28.94 -31.85
CA ILE A 452 -8.02 -28.50 -30.46
C ILE A 452 -6.96 -27.42 -30.14
N MET A 453 -5.75 -27.57 -30.70
CA MET A 453 -4.64 -26.67 -30.48
C MET A 453 -4.87 -25.27 -31.09
N VAL A 454 -5.48 -25.20 -32.28
CA VAL A 454 -5.88 -23.94 -32.92
C VAL A 454 -6.89 -23.17 -32.05
N ARG A 455 -7.79 -23.87 -31.36
CA ARG A 455 -8.70 -23.23 -30.39
C ARG A 455 -8.00 -22.75 -29.15
N ARG A 456 -7.02 -23.50 -28.60
CA ARG A 456 -6.28 -23.11 -27.39
C ARG A 456 -5.28 -21.96 -27.62
N VAL A 457 -4.60 -21.95 -28.77
CA VAL A 457 -3.69 -20.84 -29.13
C VAL A 457 -4.44 -19.51 -29.28
N ARG A 458 -5.65 -19.55 -29.86
CA ARG A 458 -6.48 -18.33 -29.92
C ARG A 458 -6.91 -17.81 -28.54
N SER A 459 -7.13 -18.70 -27.57
CA SER A 459 -7.48 -18.28 -26.19
C SER A 459 -6.25 -17.86 -25.39
N ALA A 460 -5.10 -18.50 -25.60
CA ALA A 460 -3.84 -18.15 -24.93
C ALA A 460 -3.30 -16.78 -25.39
N ASN A 461 -3.40 -16.46 -26.70
CA ASN A 461 -3.01 -15.15 -27.21
C ASN A 461 -3.84 -13.99 -26.67
N LYS A 462 -5.13 -14.22 -26.36
CA LYS A 462 -5.94 -13.20 -25.65
C LYS A 462 -5.45 -12.95 -24.22
N ARG A 463 -5.05 -14.02 -23.51
CA ARG A 463 -4.52 -13.91 -22.14
C ARG A 463 -3.11 -13.32 -22.09
N LEU A 464 -2.28 -13.60 -23.09
CA LEU A 464 -0.93 -13.05 -23.19
C LEU A 464 -0.94 -11.52 -23.40
N LYS A 465 -1.85 -11.00 -24.23
CA LYS A 465 -2.01 -9.55 -24.42
C LYS A 465 -2.46 -8.83 -23.14
N ALA A 466 -3.33 -9.46 -22.35
CA ALA A 466 -3.77 -8.90 -21.07
C ALA A 466 -2.63 -8.88 -20.02
N ASN A 467 -1.81 -9.96 -19.99
CA ASN A 467 -0.66 -10.02 -19.07
C ASN A 467 0.49 -9.08 -19.48
N GLN A 468 0.70 -8.85 -20.78
CA GLN A 468 1.71 -7.89 -21.25
C GLN A 468 1.38 -6.44 -20.86
N SER A 469 0.10 -6.06 -20.85
CA SER A 469 -0.29 -4.72 -20.41
C SER A 469 -0.11 -4.54 -18.90
N LEU A 470 -0.36 -5.61 -18.12
CA LEU A 470 -0.14 -5.59 -16.67
C LEU A 470 1.35 -5.52 -16.31
N LEU A 471 2.18 -6.29 -17.01
CA LEU A 471 3.63 -6.28 -16.83
C LEU A 471 4.29 -4.94 -17.23
N ARG A 472 3.71 -4.23 -18.23
CA ARG A 472 4.19 -2.89 -18.59
C ARG A 472 3.94 -1.88 -17.47
N ALA A 473 2.74 -1.88 -16.89
CA ALA A 473 2.41 -0.98 -15.78
C ALA A 473 3.27 -1.24 -14.52
N GLN A 474 3.60 -2.51 -14.24
CA GLN A 474 4.47 -2.90 -13.12
C GLN A 474 5.96 -2.62 -13.37
N SER A 475 6.37 -2.46 -14.63
CA SER A 475 7.77 -2.23 -15.04
C SER A 475 8.18 -0.75 -15.01
N GLU A 476 7.28 0.17 -14.69
CA GLU A 476 7.52 1.61 -14.76
C GLU A 476 7.93 2.23 -13.43
N ARG A 477 7.85 1.47 -12.32
CA ARG A 477 8.27 1.94 -11.02
C ARG A 477 9.53 1.22 -10.54
N ASP A 478 10.32 1.90 -9.73
CA ASP A 478 11.44 1.31 -9.03
C ASP A 478 10.95 0.58 -7.78
N PRO A 479 11.26 -0.68 -7.64
CA PRO A 479 10.70 -1.53 -6.62
C PRO A 479 11.28 -1.35 -5.21
N LEU A 480 12.45 -0.71 -5.03
CA LEU A 480 13.01 -0.40 -3.73
C LEU A 480 12.40 0.89 -3.17
N THR A 481 12.11 1.86 -4.03
CA THR A 481 11.74 3.22 -3.64
C THR A 481 10.32 3.64 -4.02
N ASP A 482 9.61 2.89 -4.87
CA ASP A 482 8.35 3.16 -5.63
C ASP A 482 8.34 4.50 -6.43
N LEU A 483 9.48 5.14 -6.61
CA LEU A 483 9.61 6.25 -7.55
C LEU A 483 9.40 5.74 -8.99
N ALA A 484 9.23 6.62 -9.93
CA ALA A 484 9.40 6.28 -11.33
C ALA A 484 10.79 5.66 -11.55
N ASN A 485 10.87 4.59 -12.32
CA ASN A 485 12.16 4.07 -12.75
C ASN A 485 12.62 4.76 -14.04
N ARG A 486 13.86 4.52 -14.43
CA ARG A 486 14.41 5.04 -15.68
C ARG A 486 13.51 4.75 -16.89
N ARG A 487 12.85 3.58 -16.91
CA ARG A 487 11.97 3.20 -18.02
C ARG A 487 10.71 4.06 -18.09
N HIS A 488 10.13 4.40 -16.94
CA HIS A 488 9.01 5.33 -16.87
C HIS A 488 9.40 6.73 -17.37
N PHE A 489 10.58 7.24 -16.97
CA PHE A 489 11.09 8.50 -17.48
C PHE A 489 11.22 8.49 -19.00
N LEU A 490 11.79 7.42 -19.58
CA LEU A 490 11.89 7.25 -21.03
C LEU A 490 10.51 7.23 -21.71
N ALA A 491 9.54 6.58 -21.09
CA ALA A 491 8.16 6.55 -21.60
C ALA A 491 7.50 7.93 -21.56
N VAL A 492 7.76 8.72 -20.51
CA VAL A 492 7.28 10.10 -20.39
C VAL A 492 7.96 11.00 -21.45
N MET A 493 9.27 10.88 -21.61
CA MET A 493 10.02 11.65 -22.62
C MET A 493 9.63 11.26 -24.05
N ALA A 494 9.31 9.99 -24.31
CA ALA A 494 8.84 9.53 -25.62
C ALA A 494 7.45 10.08 -26.01
N GLN A 495 6.65 10.54 -25.05
CA GLN A 495 5.34 11.16 -25.28
C GLN A 495 5.44 12.69 -25.48
N GLN A 496 6.59 13.27 -25.16
CA GLN A 496 6.84 14.69 -25.39
C GLN A 496 7.10 14.95 -26.89
N PRO A 497 6.72 16.12 -27.42
CA PRO A 497 7.08 16.49 -28.78
C PRO A 497 8.60 16.44 -28.93
N LYS A 498 9.11 15.83 -30.00
CA LYS A 498 10.54 15.65 -30.26
C LYS A 498 11.31 16.98 -30.55
N VAL A 499 10.84 18.09 -30.02
CA VAL A 499 11.42 19.40 -30.25
C VAL A 499 11.74 20.00 -28.90
N GLU A 500 13.00 20.24 -28.64
CA GLU A 500 13.56 21.05 -27.54
C GLU A 500 13.14 20.62 -26.10
N PHE A 501 14.04 19.94 -25.43
CA PHE A 501 13.87 19.65 -24.00
C PHE A 501 13.92 20.96 -23.18
N SER A 502 12.91 21.20 -22.35
CA SER A 502 12.83 22.38 -21.49
C SER A 502 12.45 22.01 -20.06
N GLY A 503 12.98 22.74 -19.10
CA GLY A 503 12.78 22.52 -17.68
C GLY A 503 14.11 22.48 -16.91
N ALA A 504 14.02 22.20 -15.62
CA ALA A 504 15.18 21.96 -14.78
C ALA A 504 15.40 20.45 -14.60
N LEU A 505 16.63 20.02 -14.75
CA LEU A 505 17.03 18.63 -14.54
C LEU A 505 18.14 18.59 -13.50
N LEU A 506 17.96 17.72 -12.51
CA LEU A 506 18.95 17.47 -11.46
C LEU A 506 19.31 15.99 -11.48
N MET A 507 20.61 15.71 -11.54
CA MET A 507 21.18 14.40 -11.24
C MET A 507 21.70 14.41 -9.81
N VAL A 508 21.23 13.50 -8.99
CA VAL A 508 21.53 13.42 -7.55
C VAL A 508 22.16 12.07 -7.26
N ASP A 509 23.24 12.07 -6.51
CA ASP A 509 23.94 10.85 -6.14
C ASP A 509 24.31 10.90 -4.64
N ILE A 510 24.16 9.75 -3.97
CA ILE A 510 24.44 9.64 -2.53
C ILE A 510 25.94 9.57 -2.31
N ASP A 511 26.47 10.56 -1.59
CA ASP A 511 27.89 10.63 -1.31
C ASP A 511 28.40 9.44 -0.50
N HIS A 512 29.50 8.85 -0.97
CA HIS A 512 30.16 7.72 -0.31
C HIS A 512 29.26 6.49 -0.06
N PHE A 513 28.21 6.31 -0.87
CA PHE A 513 27.23 5.22 -0.66
C PHE A 513 27.87 3.84 -0.65
N LYS A 514 28.90 3.62 -1.48
CA LYS A 514 29.68 2.39 -1.44
C LYS A 514 30.28 2.15 -0.05
N HIS A 515 30.81 3.18 0.61
CA HIS A 515 31.36 3.07 1.96
C HIS A 515 30.27 2.71 2.98
N VAL A 516 29.08 3.29 2.83
CA VAL A 516 27.93 2.91 3.67
C VAL A 516 27.62 1.42 3.52
N ASN A 517 27.59 0.91 2.28
CA ASN A 517 27.35 -0.52 2.05
C ASN A 517 28.49 -1.41 2.57
N ASP A 518 29.74 -0.97 2.40
CA ASP A 518 30.92 -1.72 2.82
C ASP A 518 31.05 -1.78 4.35
N GLU A 519 30.60 -0.74 5.06
CA GLU A 519 30.71 -0.64 6.53
C GLU A 519 29.47 -1.18 7.26
N HIS A 520 28.26 -0.92 6.73
CA HIS A 520 26.99 -1.23 7.40
C HIS A 520 26.16 -2.30 6.68
N GLY A 521 26.61 -2.77 5.53
CA GLY A 521 25.91 -3.77 4.72
C GLY A 521 24.80 -3.21 3.82
N HIS A 522 24.41 -4.00 2.82
CA HIS A 522 23.43 -3.58 1.82
C HIS A 522 22.04 -3.27 2.39
N ALA A 523 21.64 -3.92 3.47
CA ALA A 523 20.34 -3.66 4.11
C ALA A 523 20.26 -2.22 4.65
N VAL A 524 21.33 -1.73 5.27
CA VAL A 524 21.43 -0.33 5.72
C VAL A 524 21.52 0.60 4.52
N GLY A 525 22.26 0.22 3.48
CA GLY A 525 22.28 0.96 2.21
C GLY A 525 20.89 1.12 1.58
N ASP A 526 20.08 0.07 1.58
CA ASP A 526 18.71 0.13 1.10
C ASP A 526 17.85 1.09 1.95
N VAL A 527 17.97 1.06 3.27
CA VAL A 527 17.34 2.04 4.17
C VAL A 527 17.77 3.46 3.82
N VAL A 528 19.05 3.67 3.55
CA VAL A 528 19.58 4.98 3.13
C VAL A 528 18.99 5.41 1.78
N ILE A 529 18.96 4.54 0.78
CA ILE A 529 18.35 4.83 -0.53
C ILE A 529 16.88 5.23 -0.35
N CYS A 530 16.11 4.48 0.45
CA CYS A 530 14.70 4.73 0.70
C CYS A 530 14.47 6.05 1.41
N GLU A 531 15.28 6.34 2.41
CA GLU A 531 15.16 7.57 3.17
C GLU A 531 15.58 8.78 2.31
N VAL A 532 16.65 8.66 1.51
CA VAL A 532 17.05 9.71 0.55
C VAL A 532 15.95 9.92 -0.48
N ALA A 533 15.49 8.84 -1.07
CA ALA A 533 14.39 8.85 -2.01
C ALA A 533 13.15 9.52 -1.37
N ARG A 534 12.78 9.18 -0.13
CA ARG A 534 11.76 9.82 0.68
C ARG A 534 11.99 11.34 0.83
N ARG A 535 13.19 11.75 1.20
CA ARG A 535 13.57 13.16 1.37
C ARG A 535 13.57 13.92 0.04
N LEU A 536 14.01 13.30 -1.06
CA LEU A 536 13.92 13.87 -2.40
C LEU A 536 12.49 14.23 -2.78
N THR A 537 11.56 13.27 -2.65
CA THR A 537 10.15 13.47 -2.97
C THR A 537 9.50 14.53 -2.05
N GLN A 538 9.98 14.74 -0.81
CA GLN A 538 9.56 15.85 0.05
C GLN A 538 10.06 17.22 -0.42
N ALA A 539 11.20 17.25 -1.08
CA ALA A 539 11.83 18.48 -1.55
C ALA A 539 11.26 18.99 -2.88
N VAL A 540 10.52 18.18 -3.65
CA VAL A 540 10.01 18.52 -4.98
C VAL A 540 8.54 18.93 -4.99
N ARG A 541 7.99 19.36 -6.11
CA ARG A 541 6.58 19.71 -6.31
C ARG A 541 5.83 18.53 -6.89
N GLY A 542 4.49 18.50 -6.75
CA GLY A 542 3.67 17.41 -7.29
C GLY A 542 3.74 17.24 -8.81
N GLU A 543 4.17 18.26 -9.53
CA GLU A 543 4.40 18.25 -10.97
C GLU A 543 5.82 17.83 -11.36
N ASP A 544 6.75 17.79 -10.39
CA ASP A 544 8.13 17.35 -10.63
C ASP A 544 8.18 15.82 -10.66
N LEU A 545 8.95 15.27 -11.56
CA LEU A 545 9.15 13.84 -11.70
C LEU A 545 10.44 13.43 -10.99
N VAL A 546 10.32 12.60 -9.97
CA VAL A 546 11.47 11.98 -9.30
C VAL A 546 11.62 10.55 -9.80
N VAL A 547 12.80 10.23 -10.25
CA VAL A 547 13.17 8.97 -10.90
C VAL A 547 14.35 8.37 -10.16
N ARG A 548 14.31 7.12 -9.83
CA ARG A 548 15.53 6.39 -9.50
C ARG A 548 16.23 6.04 -10.80
N TRP A 549 17.37 6.69 -11.04
CA TRP A 549 18.10 6.58 -12.30
C TRP A 549 19.05 5.39 -12.32
N GLY A 550 19.69 5.12 -11.18
CA GLY A 550 20.64 4.03 -10.96
C GLY A 550 20.55 3.48 -9.55
N GLY A 551 21.56 2.76 -9.11
CA GLY A 551 21.63 2.16 -7.77
C GLY A 551 21.44 3.19 -6.65
N GLU A 552 22.31 4.20 -6.62
CA GLU A 552 22.35 5.30 -5.66
C GLU A 552 22.07 6.66 -6.29
N GLU A 553 21.69 6.65 -7.59
CA GLU A 553 21.47 7.84 -8.39
C GLU A 553 19.98 8.12 -8.59
N PHE A 554 19.61 9.36 -8.47
CA PHE A 554 18.26 9.84 -8.72
C PHE A 554 18.28 10.97 -9.73
N LEU A 555 17.24 11.03 -10.55
CA LEU A 555 17.00 12.11 -11.49
C LEU A 555 15.72 12.83 -11.09
N VAL A 556 15.80 14.13 -10.97
CA VAL A 556 14.63 14.98 -10.74
C VAL A 556 14.44 15.85 -11.96
N PHE A 557 13.28 15.75 -12.59
CA PHE A 557 12.86 16.60 -13.68
C PHE A 557 11.73 17.51 -13.21
N SER A 558 11.96 18.80 -13.33
CA SER A 558 10.96 19.85 -13.08
C SER A 558 10.61 20.54 -14.38
N PRO A 559 9.35 20.54 -14.81
CA PRO A 559 8.93 21.23 -16.02
C PRO A 559 8.91 22.77 -15.86
N ALA A 560 9.11 23.27 -14.64
CA ALA A 560 9.09 24.71 -14.37
C ALA A 560 10.32 25.42 -14.91
N VAL A 561 10.11 26.35 -15.83
CA VAL A 561 11.15 27.14 -16.47
C VAL A 561 11.35 28.48 -15.74
N SER A 562 12.25 28.51 -14.74
CA SER A 562 12.75 29.79 -14.21
C SER A 562 14.27 29.69 -14.03
N ALA A 563 14.97 30.81 -14.24
CA ALA A 563 16.44 30.84 -14.21
C ALA A 563 17.07 30.28 -12.93
N ASP A 564 16.36 30.36 -11.79
CA ASP A 564 16.82 29.85 -10.50
C ASP A 564 16.10 28.60 -10.01
N ALA A 565 15.24 27.97 -10.83
CA ALA A 565 14.45 26.83 -10.40
C ALA A 565 15.33 25.66 -9.96
N GLY A 566 16.30 25.30 -10.78
CA GLY A 566 17.25 24.22 -10.49
C GLY A 566 18.07 24.49 -9.23
N ALA A 567 18.57 25.71 -9.05
CA ALA A 567 19.37 26.07 -7.89
C ALA A 567 18.58 26.00 -6.57
N ARG A 568 17.36 26.56 -6.56
CA ARG A 568 16.47 26.49 -5.38
C ARG A 568 16.04 25.07 -5.07
N LEU A 569 15.82 24.25 -6.10
CA LEU A 569 15.48 22.85 -5.92
C LEU A 569 16.67 22.09 -5.36
N ALA A 570 17.88 22.31 -5.91
CA ALA A 570 19.10 21.69 -5.44
C ALA A 570 19.42 22.06 -3.97
N GLU A 571 19.23 23.31 -3.58
CA GLU A 571 19.39 23.78 -2.20
C GLU A 571 18.44 23.05 -1.23
N ARG A 572 17.15 22.93 -1.61
CA ARG A 572 16.18 22.19 -0.80
C ARG A 572 16.53 20.71 -0.68
N VAL A 573 16.96 20.10 -1.77
CA VAL A 573 17.36 18.69 -1.78
C VAL A 573 18.58 18.48 -0.88
N LEU A 574 19.61 19.32 -0.97
CA LEU A 574 20.78 19.25 -0.11
C LEU A 574 20.40 19.38 1.37
N ALA A 575 19.55 20.36 1.69
CA ALA A 575 19.08 20.59 3.06
C ALA A 575 18.21 19.43 3.56
N ALA A 576 17.33 18.90 2.71
CA ALA A 576 16.45 17.80 3.09
C ALA A 576 17.22 16.50 3.36
N VAL A 577 18.25 16.22 2.55
CA VAL A 577 19.03 14.99 2.71
C VAL A 577 20.07 15.12 3.81
N GLY A 578 20.88 16.18 3.78
CA GLY A 578 22.01 16.35 4.71
C GLY A 578 21.65 16.97 6.06
N GLY A 579 20.42 17.53 6.20
CA GLY A 579 20.03 18.29 7.38
C GLY A 579 19.77 17.48 8.66
N THR A 580 19.49 16.19 8.54
CA THR A 580 19.25 15.30 9.69
C THR A 580 19.81 13.92 9.43
N PRO A 581 20.39 13.25 10.45
CA PRO A 581 20.84 11.88 10.32
C PRO A 581 19.70 10.93 9.91
N ILE A 582 20.05 9.92 9.15
CA ILE A 582 19.16 8.81 8.80
C ILE A 582 19.21 7.79 9.94
N GLN A 583 18.05 7.41 10.46
CA GLN A 583 17.98 6.37 11.49
C GLN A 583 18.11 5.00 10.85
N THR A 584 19.12 4.26 11.26
CA THR A 584 19.37 2.89 10.83
C THR A 584 19.41 1.95 12.05
N GLU A 585 19.43 0.66 11.82
CA GLU A 585 19.56 -0.33 12.89
C GLU A 585 20.89 -0.17 13.66
N ASP A 586 21.93 0.33 13.00
CA ASP A 586 23.26 0.59 13.60
C ASP A 586 23.35 1.97 14.28
N GLY A 587 22.28 2.76 14.26
CA GLY A 587 22.22 4.11 14.82
C GLY A 587 22.05 5.21 13.78
N PRO A 588 22.12 6.49 14.20
CA PRO A 588 21.95 7.62 13.32
C PRO A 588 23.14 7.78 12.36
N LEU A 589 22.91 7.70 11.05
CA LEU A 589 23.90 7.84 10.00
C LEU A 589 23.76 9.19 9.28
N CYS A 590 24.81 9.97 9.22
CA CYS A 590 24.84 11.21 8.45
C CYS A 590 25.16 10.90 6.97
N VAL A 591 24.23 11.21 6.10
CA VAL A 591 24.36 11.00 4.66
C VAL A 591 24.18 12.33 3.94
N THR A 592 25.07 12.59 2.98
CA THR A 592 24.96 13.75 2.11
C THR A 592 24.77 13.32 0.65
N VAL A 593 24.43 14.25 -0.21
CA VAL A 593 24.31 14.01 -1.65
C VAL A 593 25.11 15.06 -2.42
N SER A 594 25.63 14.63 -3.57
CA SER A 594 26.13 15.52 -4.60
C SER A 594 25.07 15.69 -5.69
N ILE A 595 24.94 16.87 -6.22
CA ILE A 595 23.93 17.20 -7.22
C ILE A 595 24.59 17.91 -8.40
N GLY A 596 24.30 17.44 -9.61
CA GLY A 596 24.51 18.21 -10.82
C GLY A 596 23.18 18.70 -11.38
N PHE A 597 23.06 19.96 -11.70
CA PHE A 597 21.81 20.48 -12.25
C PHE A 597 22.03 21.48 -13.39
N ALA A 598 21.04 21.55 -14.27
CA ALA A 598 20.97 22.56 -15.30
C ALA A 598 19.50 22.92 -15.58
N ASN A 599 19.33 24.18 -16.02
CA ASN A 599 18.06 24.65 -16.55
C ASN A 599 18.13 24.65 -18.06
N PHE A 600 17.14 24.11 -18.74
CA PHE A 600 17.11 24.04 -20.20
C PHE A 600 15.99 24.92 -20.76
N PRO A 601 16.23 25.61 -21.89
CA PRO A 601 17.47 25.64 -22.67
C PRO A 601 18.63 26.32 -21.94
N LEU A 602 19.88 25.88 -22.23
CA LEU A 602 21.10 26.42 -21.63
C LEU A 602 21.34 27.88 -22.10
N LEU A 603 21.61 28.77 -21.17
CA LEU A 603 21.87 30.20 -21.45
C LEU A 603 23.37 30.43 -21.72
N PRO A 604 23.76 31.41 -22.51
CA PRO A 604 22.95 32.23 -23.44
C PRO A 604 22.70 31.55 -24.78
N ALA A 605 23.27 30.34 -24.99
CA ALA A 605 23.29 29.67 -26.30
C ALA A 605 21.88 29.31 -26.81
N LEU A 606 20.91 29.01 -25.91
CA LEU A 606 19.51 28.67 -26.24
C LEU A 606 19.38 27.61 -27.34
N LEU A 607 20.37 26.73 -27.48
CA LEU A 607 20.38 25.69 -28.50
C LEU A 607 19.45 24.56 -28.13
N PRO A 608 18.71 23.99 -29.10
CA PRO A 608 17.84 22.86 -28.84
C PRO A 608 18.64 21.62 -28.44
N LEU A 609 18.25 20.98 -27.35
CA LEU A 609 18.87 19.77 -26.85
C LEU A 609 17.83 18.67 -26.70
N HIS A 610 18.24 17.44 -26.95
CA HIS A 610 17.46 16.26 -26.57
C HIS A 610 17.57 15.97 -25.07
N TRP A 611 16.59 15.32 -24.52
CA TRP A 611 16.59 14.98 -23.08
C TRP A 611 17.82 14.13 -22.69
N GLU A 612 18.34 13.26 -23.57
CA GLU A 612 19.56 12.49 -23.31
C GLU A 612 20.78 13.39 -23.09
N GLN A 613 20.90 14.43 -23.92
CA GLN A 613 21.95 15.42 -23.77
C GLN A 613 21.77 16.23 -22.48
N ALA A 614 20.52 16.59 -22.17
CA ALA A 614 20.23 17.30 -20.92
C ALA A 614 20.64 16.49 -19.68
N VAL A 615 20.41 15.16 -19.70
CA VAL A 615 20.89 14.25 -18.65
C VAL A 615 22.41 14.27 -18.58
N ASN A 616 23.12 14.17 -19.71
CA ASN A 616 24.59 14.20 -19.75
C ASN A 616 25.15 15.50 -19.15
N TRP A 617 24.53 16.63 -19.47
CA TRP A 617 24.94 17.93 -18.92
C TRP A 617 24.80 17.97 -17.39
N ALA A 618 23.70 17.46 -16.85
CA ALA A 618 23.51 17.38 -15.42
C ALA A 618 24.49 16.40 -14.77
N ASP A 619 24.84 15.30 -15.44
CA ASP A 619 25.80 14.30 -14.94
C ASP A 619 27.22 14.86 -14.90
N MET A 620 27.67 15.64 -15.92
CA MET A 620 28.95 16.33 -15.89
C MET A 620 29.05 17.33 -14.73
N ALA A 621 27.97 18.05 -14.44
CA ALA A 621 27.91 18.94 -13.29
C ALA A 621 27.93 18.15 -11.96
N LEU A 622 27.30 16.98 -11.89
CA LEU A 622 27.35 16.08 -10.75
C LEU A 622 28.79 15.57 -10.52
N TYR A 623 29.47 15.16 -11.58
CA TYR A 623 30.86 14.75 -11.50
C TYR A 623 31.75 15.86 -10.90
N THR A 624 31.52 17.12 -11.34
CA THR A 624 32.21 18.28 -10.78
C THR A 624 31.88 18.51 -9.30
N ALA A 625 30.62 18.29 -8.89
CA ALA A 625 30.22 18.38 -7.48
C ALA A 625 30.98 17.35 -6.63
N LYS A 626 31.10 16.11 -7.12
CA LYS A 626 31.83 15.03 -6.45
C LYS A 626 33.34 15.32 -6.38
N SER A 627 33.95 15.81 -7.46
CA SER A 627 35.39 16.11 -7.50
C SER A 627 35.78 17.27 -6.60
N GLN A 628 34.91 18.25 -6.42
CA GLN A 628 35.16 19.43 -5.59
C GLN A 628 34.89 19.20 -4.08
N GLY A 629 34.61 17.99 -3.64
CA GLY A 629 34.53 17.65 -2.21
C GLY A 629 33.13 17.27 -1.73
N ARG A 630 32.21 16.94 -2.64
CA ARG A 630 30.87 16.40 -2.31
C ARG A 630 30.00 17.34 -1.46
N ASN A 631 28.86 16.84 -0.99
CA ASN A 631 27.89 17.60 -0.19
C ASN A 631 27.61 19.00 -0.78
N ARG A 632 27.36 19.05 -2.08
CA ARG A 632 27.10 20.28 -2.82
C ARG A 632 26.33 20.02 -4.10
N ALA A 633 25.76 21.07 -4.62
CA ALA A 633 25.22 21.06 -5.97
C ALA A 633 26.06 21.96 -6.88
N MET A 634 26.33 21.45 -8.07
CA MET A 634 26.95 22.22 -9.16
C MET A 634 25.90 22.44 -10.24
N GLY A 635 25.60 23.68 -10.53
CA GLY A 635 24.63 24.04 -11.54
C GLY A 635 25.28 24.74 -12.71
N ILE A 636 24.93 24.35 -13.92
CA ILE A 636 25.37 25.01 -15.13
C ILE A 636 24.55 26.30 -15.28
N LEU A 637 25.23 27.44 -15.23
CA LEU A 637 24.62 28.77 -15.40
C LEU A 637 24.61 29.20 -16.84
N THR A 638 25.79 29.18 -17.46
CA THR A 638 25.96 29.64 -18.85
C THR A 638 26.88 28.69 -19.58
N VAL A 639 26.59 28.55 -20.88
CA VAL A 639 27.42 27.79 -21.82
C VAL A 639 27.63 28.65 -23.06
N ASP A 640 28.88 29.01 -23.29
CA ASP A 640 29.27 29.74 -24.47
C ASP A 640 29.51 28.79 -25.64
N ALA A 641 28.43 28.47 -26.36
CA ALA A 641 28.42 27.65 -27.55
C ALA A 641 27.68 28.36 -28.68
N ARG A 642 28.28 28.43 -29.87
CA ARG A 642 27.69 29.09 -31.05
C ARG A 642 26.75 28.17 -31.83
N ASP A 643 26.96 26.87 -31.75
CA ASP A 643 26.22 25.82 -32.47
C ASP A 643 26.28 24.49 -31.72
N SER A 644 25.58 23.48 -32.25
CA SER A 644 25.55 22.15 -31.68
C SER A 644 26.90 21.44 -31.66
N ASP A 645 27.78 21.72 -32.63
CA ASP A 645 29.10 21.10 -32.67
C ASP A 645 30.00 21.66 -31.55
N ALA A 646 29.86 22.95 -31.25
CA ALA A 646 30.54 23.58 -30.13
C ALA A 646 30.06 23.01 -28.78
N LEU A 647 28.77 22.65 -28.65
CA LEU A 647 28.25 21.96 -27.49
C LEU A 647 28.86 20.57 -27.32
N VAL A 648 28.96 19.79 -28.41
CA VAL A 648 29.59 18.45 -28.39
C VAL A 648 31.08 18.54 -28.00
N GLN A 649 31.80 19.55 -28.44
CA GLN A 649 33.19 19.80 -28.04
C GLN A 649 33.31 20.13 -26.55
N ILE A 650 32.36 20.90 -26.00
CA ILE A 650 32.32 21.24 -24.59
C ILE A 650 31.99 19.98 -23.78
N GLU A 651 31.06 19.15 -24.24
CA GLU A 651 30.74 17.87 -23.60
C GLU A 651 31.94 16.90 -23.57
N ALA A 652 32.75 16.90 -24.66
CA ALA A 652 33.90 16.01 -24.76
C ALA A 652 35.05 16.39 -23.78
N ASP A 653 35.18 17.67 -23.41
CA ASP A 653 36.16 18.12 -22.42
C ASP A 653 35.56 19.23 -21.55
N PHE A 654 34.67 18.81 -20.67
CA PHE A 654 33.90 19.70 -19.80
C PHE A 654 34.79 20.46 -18.81
N ASP A 655 35.84 19.81 -18.28
CA ASP A 655 36.76 20.40 -17.31
C ASP A 655 37.60 21.53 -17.96
N ALA A 656 38.08 21.32 -19.18
CA ALA A 656 38.77 22.37 -19.92
C ALA A 656 37.82 23.54 -20.30
N ALA A 657 36.54 23.23 -20.61
CA ALA A 657 35.54 24.23 -20.90
C ALA A 657 35.20 25.08 -19.66
N CYS A 658 35.13 24.47 -18.50
CA CYS A 658 34.97 25.19 -17.21
C CYS A 658 36.21 26.04 -16.91
N SER A 659 37.41 25.51 -17.12
CA SER A 659 38.68 26.22 -16.87
C SER A 659 38.90 27.42 -17.81
N SER A 660 38.35 27.34 -19.01
CA SER A 660 38.41 28.43 -20.03
C SER A 660 37.20 29.39 -19.98
N GLU A 661 36.40 29.32 -18.92
CA GLU A 661 35.18 30.12 -18.70
C GLU A 661 34.11 29.97 -19.80
N ARG A 662 34.22 28.97 -20.67
CA ARG A 662 33.18 28.63 -21.66
C ARG A 662 31.94 28.05 -21.01
N VAL A 663 32.09 27.42 -19.84
CA VAL A 663 31.00 26.98 -19.00
C VAL A 663 31.14 27.64 -17.63
N SER A 664 30.11 28.37 -17.22
CA SER A 664 30.08 28.91 -15.87
C SER A 664 29.22 28.04 -14.97
N LEU A 665 29.76 27.74 -13.80
CA LEU A 665 29.12 26.87 -12.81
C LEU A 665 28.73 27.67 -11.56
N ARG A 666 27.61 27.31 -11.00
CA ARG A 666 27.13 27.80 -9.69
C ARG A 666 27.24 26.70 -8.65
N THR A 667 27.91 26.99 -7.57
CA THR A 667 27.99 26.09 -6.43
C THR A 667 26.94 26.42 -5.39
N VAL A 668 26.25 25.41 -4.90
CA VAL A 668 25.35 25.47 -3.75
C VAL A 668 25.89 24.45 -2.72
N LEU A 669 26.26 24.93 -1.54
CA LEU A 669 26.80 24.05 -0.51
C LEU A 669 25.69 23.38 0.30
N GLY A 670 25.89 22.15 0.63
CA GLY A 670 25.03 21.42 1.55
C GLY A 670 25.22 21.85 3.01
N PRO A 671 24.33 21.39 3.92
CA PRO A 671 24.46 21.67 5.35
C PRO A 671 25.78 21.10 5.88
N ARG A 672 26.37 21.83 6.87
CA ARG A 672 27.62 21.44 7.53
C ARG A 672 27.38 20.40 8.61
#